data_46337a7d59a6c8f97a05b2a0f304eef2
#
_entry.id   46337a7d59a6c8f97a05b2a0f304eef2
#
_cell.length_a   1.000
_cell.length_b   1.000
_cell.length_c   1.000
_cell.angle_alpha   90.00
_cell.angle_beta   90.00
_cell.angle_gamma   90.00
#
_symmetry.space_group_name_H-M   'P 1'
#
loop_
_entity.id
_entity.type
_entity.pdbx_description
1 polymer ?
#
loop_
_entity_poly.entity_id
_entity_poly.type
_entity_poly.pdbx_seq_one_letter_code
_entity_poly.pdbx_strand_id
1 'polypeptide(L)'
;MSCPHLEATNLRPPSVSQSVYREDCTQCFDSIDDPLGLDVCLQCFNGGCAGDRHHNHLHAALRSHPLVLNIRRTRKAIERDEPPSKMSKLAIAAETEDDRYDMALAVRCLECNTDLDRTSDKLAGIVDAVMKANTFSRKEEVKAWEQELTSCEHVLLMQQHASRKIEQGELGHCYACDLHENLWLCLECGNLGCGRKQMGGVDGNSHALAHSDESSHGVAVKLGSITPEGTADIYCYKCDEERLDENLGEHLAHWGIMLAERQKTEKSLTEMQIEQNLKWDFSMTTEDGKELNPLFGPGLTGLKNLGNSCYLASIVQCLFDMPAFKERYYRPNDDLPMVEDPAADLETQLRKIADGLWSGRYAKVDSALVPESEVAHQKGLAPAMLKHLIGRGHEEFSTMRQQDAFEFLQHLFQIISRSQHGSGLSDPTAQFRFVLEQRLQCLGCHKVRYSSTEQDNIFLDVPLEKLPAEEGEEPKYKPVTLKECLDTFTGVEKVELTCSDCGSKDGFTKQSLFKTFPDVLAVNTRKMAVVNWVPIKLDVPVMVPDESFALDEYISKGVQPGEELLPDEPEAQAPAFVADEAALAQLEGMGFPRNRCDKALHATGNSDANAAMEWLFAHMDDPDIDAPLVISGGSGGAAEADPEKIEMLGAMGFGPPQAKKALKETGGDVERAVEWLFSHPDDQGLFDDDSAAATAPAVPSEPAGSSTLPANFQLQSIACHKGTSIHAG
;
A
#
# COMPACT_ATOMS: atom_id res chain seq x y z
N MET A 1 -3.84 -38.75 -33.33
CA MET A 1 -5.28 -38.57 -33.18
C MET A 1 -5.49 -37.08 -32.86
N SER A 2 -6.45 -36.41 -33.50
CA SER A 2 -6.75 -35.01 -33.20
C SER A 2 -7.40 -34.94 -31.81
N CYS A 3 -7.00 -33.96 -31.00
CA CYS A 3 -7.58 -33.74 -29.67
C CYS A 3 -8.97 -33.09 -29.82
N PRO A 4 -10.06 -33.74 -29.36
CA PRO A 4 -11.41 -33.18 -29.52
C PRO A 4 -11.57 -31.85 -28.79
N HIS A 5 -10.84 -31.63 -27.69
CA HIS A 5 -10.88 -30.39 -26.92
C HIS A 5 -10.27 -29.19 -27.68
N LEU A 6 -9.20 -29.46 -28.48
CA LEU A 6 -8.64 -28.43 -29.37
C LEU A 6 -9.61 -28.06 -30.51
N GLU A 7 -10.35 -29.04 -30.99
CA GLU A 7 -11.34 -28.78 -32.05
C GLU A 7 -12.56 -28.02 -31.54
N ALA A 8 -12.99 -28.29 -30.31
CA ALA A 8 -14.18 -27.66 -29.68
C ALA A 8 -13.90 -26.28 -29.12
N THR A 9 -12.64 -25.93 -28.80
CA THR A 9 -12.29 -24.69 -28.12
C THR A 9 -11.95 -23.58 -29.10
N ASN A 10 -12.57 -22.40 -28.92
CA ASN A 10 -12.20 -21.19 -29.63
C ASN A 10 -11.15 -20.42 -28.82
N LEU A 11 -9.89 -20.64 -29.14
CA LEU A 11 -8.78 -19.96 -28.48
C LEU A 11 -8.61 -18.54 -29.04
N ARG A 12 -8.31 -17.60 -28.15
CA ARG A 12 -8.03 -16.19 -28.49
C ARG A 12 -6.72 -15.74 -27.82
N PRO A 13 -5.94 -14.88 -28.48
CA PRO A 13 -4.76 -14.30 -27.84
C PRO A 13 -5.17 -13.41 -26.64
N PRO A 14 -4.27 -13.26 -25.66
CA PRO A 14 -4.52 -12.35 -24.52
C PRO A 14 -4.73 -10.93 -24.98
N SER A 15 -5.74 -10.25 -24.43
CA SER A 15 -5.94 -8.81 -24.66
C SER A 15 -4.89 -8.01 -23.86
N VAL A 16 -4.71 -6.73 -24.21
CA VAL A 16 -3.76 -5.84 -23.52
C VAL A 16 -4.08 -5.71 -22.03
N SER A 17 -5.37 -5.67 -21.67
CA SER A 17 -5.85 -5.57 -20.28
C SER A 17 -5.73 -6.88 -19.51
N GLN A 18 -5.71 -8.03 -20.19
CA GLN A 18 -5.75 -9.33 -19.54
C GLN A 18 -4.39 -9.71 -18.93
N SER A 19 -4.40 -10.16 -17.69
CA SER A 19 -3.20 -10.65 -17.00
C SER A 19 -2.81 -12.06 -17.47
N VAL A 20 -1.50 -12.25 -17.67
CA VAL A 20 -0.92 -13.57 -18.05
C VAL A 20 -0.01 -14.02 -16.92
N TYR A 21 -0.40 -15.12 -16.26
CA TYR A 21 0.34 -15.70 -15.12
C TYR A 21 1.26 -16.81 -15.63
N ARG A 22 2.40 -16.45 -16.20
CA ARG A 22 3.35 -17.43 -16.79
C ARG A 22 4.65 -17.58 -16.03
N GLU A 23 4.85 -16.88 -14.92
CA GLU A 23 6.07 -16.94 -14.11
C GLU A 23 5.87 -17.81 -12.88
N ASP A 24 4.77 -17.59 -12.14
CA ASP A 24 4.45 -18.27 -10.90
C ASP A 24 3.02 -18.83 -10.92
N CYS A 25 2.81 -19.92 -10.20
CA CYS A 25 1.49 -20.48 -9.96
C CYS A 25 0.61 -19.50 -9.16
N THR A 26 -0.65 -19.34 -9.51
CA THR A 26 -1.59 -18.46 -8.80
C THR A 26 -1.95 -18.96 -7.40
N GLN A 27 -1.77 -20.27 -7.12
CA GLN A 27 -2.17 -20.90 -5.86
C GLN A 27 -0.98 -21.35 -4.98
N CYS A 28 0.25 -21.33 -5.49
CA CYS A 28 1.48 -21.61 -4.73
C CYS A 28 2.67 -20.85 -5.33
N PHE A 29 3.89 -21.07 -4.79
CA PHE A 29 5.11 -20.42 -5.28
C PHE A 29 5.95 -21.28 -6.23
N ASP A 30 5.39 -22.39 -6.74
CA ASP A 30 6.02 -23.13 -7.82
C ASP A 30 6.02 -22.26 -9.09
N SER A 31 7.09 -22.33 -9.87
CA SER A 31 7.36 -21.41 -10.97
C SER A 31 7.84 -22.16 -12.21
N ILE A 32 8.10 -21.43 -13.28
CA ILE A 32 8.71 -21.99 -14.51
C ILE A 32 10.12 -22.56 -14.29
N ASP A 33 10.79 -22.23 -13.19
CA ASP A 33 12.13 -22.74 -12.83
C ASP A 33 12.07 -24.12 -12.18
N ASP A 34 10.88 -24.59 -11.80
CA ASP A 34 10.71 -25.92 -11.21
C ASP A 34 10.87 -27.01 -12.28
N PRO A 35 11.31 -28.23 -11.90
CA PRO A 35 11.63 -29.29 -12.85
C PRO A 35 10.49 -29.67 -13.80
N LEU A 36 9.23 -29.56 -13.36
CA LEU A 36 8.04 -29.84 -14.18
C LEU A 36 7.45 -28.55 -14.81
N GLY A 37 7.94 -27.38 -14.41
CA GLY A 37 7.51 -26.11 -14.95
C GLY A 37 6.11 -25.69 -14.52
N LEU A 38 5.56 -24.73 -15.26
CA LEU A 38 4.26 -24.13 -15.03
C LEU A 38 3.37 -24.34 -16.26
N ASP A 39 2.11 -24.68 -16.04
CA ASP A 39 1.10 -24.77 -17.07
C ASP A 39 0.25 -23.49 -17.11
N VAL A 40 0.29 -22.78 -18.23
CA VAL A 40 -0.52 -21.60 -18.48
C VAL A 40 -1.76 -22.02 -19.28
N CYS A 41 -2.94 -21.76 -18.75
CA CYS A 41 -4.20 -22.01 -19.45
C CYS A 41 -4.30 -21.19 -20.73
N LEU A 42 -4.57 -21.81 -21.87
CA LEU A 42 -4.68 -21.13 -23.16
C LEU A 42 -6.02 -20.40 -23.37
N GLN A 43 -6.95 -20.48 -22.42
CA GLN A 43 -8.26 -19.82 -22.50
C GLN A 43 -8.37 -18.58 -21.61
N CYS A 44 -7.82 -18.63 -20.38
CA CYS A 44 -7.88 -17.52 -19.42
C CYS A 44 -6.53 -17.06 -18.91
N PHE A 45 -5.42 -17.71 -19.31
CA PHE A 45 -4.03 -17.38 -19.00
C PHE A 45 -3.64 -17.51 -17.51
N ASN A 46 -4.47 -18.23 -16.72
CA ASN A 46 -4.12 -18.60 -15.37
C ASN A 46 -2.92 -19.55 -15.33
N GLY A 47 -1.99 -19.32 -14.41
CA GLY A 47 -0.82 -20.14 -14.19
C GLY A 47 -1.06 -21.19 -13.10
N GLY A 48 -0.91 -22.48 -13.40
CA GLY A 48 -1.02 -23.57 -12.44
C GLY A 48 0.23 -24.45 -12.46
N CYS A 49 0.76 -24.83 -11.30
CA CYS A 49 1.93 -25.72 -11.25
C CYS A 49 1.61 -27.12 -11.82
N ALA A 50 2.58 -27.68 -12.56
CA ALA A 50 2.52 -29.02 -13.13
C ALA A 50 3.10 -30.10 -12.19
N GLY A 51 3.60 -29.70 -11.01
CA GLY A 51 4.18 -30.57 -9.99
C GLY A 51 3.15 -31.27 -9.12
N ASP A 52 3.60 -31.81 -7.98
CA ASP A 52 2.84 -32.69 -7.07
C ASP A 52 1.50 -32.10 -6.56
N ARG A 53 1.36 -30.77 -6.61
CA ARG A 53 0.13 -30.08 -6.17
C ARG A 53 -0.96 -30.04 -7.23
N HIS A 54 -0.61 -30.21 -8.49
CA HIS A 54 -1.55 -30.30 -9.62
C HIS A 54 -2.55 -29.15 -9.73
N HIS A 55 -2.16 -27.91 -9.40
CA HIS A 55 -3.05 -26.74 -9.47
C HIS A 55 -3.55 -26.45 -10.90
N ASN A 56 -2.78 -26.87 -11.92
CA ASN A 56 -3.20 -26.89 -13.32
C ASN A 56 -4.47 -27.75 -13.52
N HIS A 57 -4.50 -28.96 -12.93
CA HIS A 57 -5.65 -29.86 -13.02
C HIS A 57 -6.86 -29.34 -12.23
N LEU A 58 -6.65 -28.72 -11.06
CA LEU A 58 -7.73 -28.09 -10.30
C LEU A 58 -8.40 -26.99 -11.13
N HIS A 59 -7.60 -26.11 -11.76
CA HIS A 59 -8.10 -25.08 -12.64
C HIS A 59 -8.84 -25.67 -13.86
N ALA A 60 -8.25 -26.68 -14.52
CA ALA A 60 -8.86 -27.31 -15.68
C ALA A 60 -10.21 -27.96 -15.35
N ALA A 61 -10.32 -28.61 -14.19
CA ALA A 61 -11.57 -29.22 -13.72
C ALA A 61 -12.64 -28.18 -13.40
N LEU A 62 -12.28 -27.07 -12.69
CA LEU A 62 -13.20 -26.04 -12.29
C LEU A 62 -13.78 -25.25 -13.49
N ARG A 63 -12.90 -24.85 -14.42
CA ARG A 63 -13.27 -23.99 -15.54
C ARG A 63 -13.57 -24.74 -16.83
N SER A 64 -13.39 -26.07 -16.86
CA SER A 64 -13.44 -26.87 -18.10
C SER A 64 -12.45 -26.36 -19.16
N HIS A 65 -11.24 -25.95 -18.73
CA HIS A 65 -10.17 -25.43 -19.58
C HIS A 65 -8.99 -26.41 -19.66
N PRO A 66 -9.09 -27.46 -20.49
CA PRO A 66 -8.08 -28.54 -20.47
C PRO A 66 -6.81 -28.21 -21.25
N LEU A 67 -6.77 -27.14 -22.05
CA LEU A 67 -5.65 -26.81 -22.92
C LEU A 67 -4.67 -25.89 -22.21
N VAL A 68 -3.41 -26.33 -22.08
CA VAL A 68 -2.37 -25.59 -21.37
C VAL A 68 -1.07 -25.51 -22.18
N LEU A 69 -0.33 -24.42 -21.96
CA LEU A 69 1.04 -24.24 -22.40
C LEU A 69 1.97 -24.51 -21.21
N ASN A 70 2.69 -25.62 -21.22
CA ASN A 70 3.74 -25.86 -20.24
C ASN A 70 4.98 -25.05 -20.59
N ILE A 71 5.45 -24.27 -19.64
CA ILE A 71 6.65 -23.44 -19.73
C ILE A 71 7.63 -23.92 -18.67
N ARG A 72 8.85 -24.23 -19.10
CA ARG A 72 9.95 -24.59 -18.22
C ARG A 72 11.18 -23.80 -18.58
N ARG A 73 11.81 -23.20 -17.60
CA ARG A 73 13.03 -22.41 -17.73
C ARG A 73 14.18 -23.13 -17.03
N THR A 74 15.31 -23.28 -17.72
CA THR A 74 16.51 -23.91 -17.17
C THR A 74 17.68 -22.95 -17.34
N ARG A 75 18.45 -22.72 -16.29
CA ARG A 75 19.61 -21.84 -16.36
C ARG A 75 20.71 -22.49 -17.18
N LYS A 76 21.29 -21.76 -18.13
CA LYS A 76 22.45 -22.17 -18.89
C LYS A 76 23.67 -22.27 -17.98
N ALA A 77 24.42 -23.36 -18.08
CA ALA A 77 25.72 -23.48 -17.43
C ALA A 77 26.68 -22.46 -18.07
N ILE A 78 27.13 -21.49 -17.29
CA ILE A 78 28.14 -20.53 -17.74
C ILE A 78 29.49 -21.23 -17.54
N GLU A 79 30.06 -21.79 -18.61
CA GLU A 79 31.48 -22.17 -18.65
C GLU A 79 32.31 -20.89 -18.61
N ARG A 80 32.83 -20.56 -17.43
CA ARG A 80 33.81 -19.46 -17.31
C ARG A 80 35.19 -20.00 -17.67
N ASP A 81 35.55 -19.95 -18.95
CA ASP A 81 36.93 -19.99 -19.38
C ASP A 81 37.52 -18.58 -19.18
N GLU A 82 38.47 -18.47 -18.25
CA GLU A 82 39.31 -17.31 -17.88
C GLU A 82 38.76 -16.29 -16.86
N PRO A 83 39.65 -15.83 -15.94
CA PRO A 83 39.31 -14.71 -15.06
C PRO A 83 39.14 -13.43 -15.88
N PRO A 84 38.20 -12.55 -15.52
CA PRO A 84 37.89 -11.37 -16.32
C PRO A 84 39.14 -10.49 -16.41
N SER A 85 39.64 -10.37 -17.64
CA SER A 85 40.61 -9.33 -18.00
C SER A 85 39.99 -7.98 -17.61
N LYS A 86 40.78 -7.06 -17.03
CA LYS A 86 40.38 -5.72 -16.60
C LYS A 86 39.52 -5.07 -17.69
N MET A 87 38.20 -5.10 -17.49
CA MET A 87 37.25 -4.52 -18.41
C MET A 87 37.41 -3.00 -18.38
N SER A 88 37.78 -2.45 -19.53
CA SER A 88 37.67 -1.02 -19.80
C SER A 88 36.19 -0.62 -19.70
N LYS A 89 35.94 0.59 -19.18
CA LYS A 89 34.60 1.20 -18.95
C LYS A 89 33.85 1.45 -20.27
N LEU A 90 33.49 0.43 -21.04
CA LEU A 90 32.66 0.60 -22.24
C LEU A 90 31.62 -0.50 -22.32
N ALA A 91 30.36 -0.04 -22.26
CA ALA A 91 29.14 -0.78 -22.60
C ALA A 91 28.93 -2.09 -21.86
N ILE A 92 28.24 -2.05 -20.73
CA ILE A 92 27.51 -3.20 -20.20
C ILE A 92 26.35 -3.42 -21.19
N ALA A 93 26.54 -4.32 -22.17
CA ALA A 93 25.42 -4.89 -22.90
C ALA A 93 24.57 -5.64 -21.85
N ALA A 94 23.34 -5.20 -21.65
CA ALA A 94 22.42 -5.86 -20.74
C ALA A 94 22.23 -7.30 -21.28
N GLU A 95 22.72 -8.31 -20.54
CA GLU A 95 22.47 -9.72 -20.86
C GLU A 95 20.96 -9.92 -20.91
N THR A 96 20.45 -10.45 -22.00
CA THR A 96 19.04 -10.77 -22.18
C THR A 96 18.67 -12.06 -21.41
N GLU A 97 17.38 -12.27 -21.15
CA GLU A 97 16.94 -13.54 -20.55
C GLU A 97 17.32 -14.76 -21.40
N ASP A 98 17.31 -14.61 -22.71
CA ASP A 98 17.72 -15.65 -23.67
C ASP A 98 19.20 -16.00 -23.57
N ASP A 99 20.04 -15.10 -23.10
CA ASP A 99 21.46 -15.36 -22.88
C ASP A 99 21.70 -16.21 -21.62
N ARG A 100 20.82 -16.11 -20.63
CA ARG A 100 20.95 -16.76 -19.33
C ARG A 100 20.19 -18.08 -19.20
N TYR A 101 19.08 -18.24 -19.95
CA TYR A 101 18.17 -19.35 -19.76
C TYR A 101 17.79 -20.04 -21.08
N ASP A 102 17.54 -21.33 -20.98
CA ASP A 102 16.89 -22.14 -22.01
C ASP A 102 15.40 -22.28 -21.65
N MET A 103 14.53 -22.01 -22.64
CA MET A 103 13.07 -22.11 -22.46
C MET A 103 12.56 -23.36 -23.20
N ALA A 104 11.94 -24.27 -22.47
CA ALA A 104 11.24 -25.45 -23.05
C ALA A 104 9.72 -25.18 -23.02
N LEU A 105 9.07 -25.30 -24.18
CA LEU A 105 7.64 -25.06 -24.36
C LEU A 105 6.96 -26.32 -24.91
N ALA A 106 5.85 -26.74 -24.26
CA ALA A 106 5.02 -27.85 -24.72
C ALA A 106 3.53 -27.50 -24.56
N VAL A 107 2.70 -27.82 -25.54
CA VAL A 107 1.25 -27.67 -25.42
C VAL A 107 0.63 -29.00 -25.07
N ARG A 108 -0.25 -29.02 -24.07
CA ARG A 108 -0.89 -30.25 -23.58
C ARG A 108 -2.38 -30.11 -23.45
N CYS A 109 -3.09 -31.19 -23.63
CA CYS A 109 -4.46 -31.35 -23.19
C CYS A 109 -4.49 -32.17 -21.90
N LEU A 110 -4.84 -31.56 -20.77
CA LEU A 110 -4.85 -32.25 -19.46
C LEU A 110 -5.92 -33.34 -19.38
N GLU A 111 -7.04 -33.18 -20.08
CA GLU A 111 -8.12 -34.18 -20.09
C GLU A 111 -7.81 -35.40 -20.97
N CYS A 112 -7.24 -35.18 -22.15
CA CYS A 112 -6.77 -36.29 -23.01
C CYS A 112 -5.43 -36.85 -22.55
N ASN A 113 -4.71 -36.15 -21.69
CA ASN A 113 -3.34 -36.45 -21.29
C ASN A 113 -2.39 -36.65 -22.50
N THR A 114 -2.46 -35.74 -23.48
CA THR A 114 -1.70 -35.81 -24.72
C THR A 114 -0.99 -34.50 -25.03
N ASP A 115 0.22 -34.62 -25.55
CA ASP A 115 0.95 -33.48 -26.09
C ASP A 115 0.41 -33.12 -27.48
N LEU A 116 0.32 -31.81 -27.74
CA LEU A 116 -0.21 -31.27 -28.99
C LEU A 116 0.90 -30.54 -29.76
N ASP A 117 0.81 -30.57 -31.08
CA ASP A 117 1.76 -29.86 -31.92
C ASP A 117 1.57 -28.35 -31.82
N ARG A 118 2.51 -27.70 -31.12
CA ARG A 118 2.53 -26.24 -30.88
C ARG A 118 2.68 -25.42 -32.16
N THR A 119 3.16 -26.04 -33.25
CA THR A 119 3.38 -25.38 -34.54
C THR A 119 2.14 -25.37 -35.42
N SER A 120 1.08 -26.05 -35.01
CA SER A 120 -0.19 -26.07 -35.75
C SER A 120 -0.80 -24.66 -35.89
N ASP A 121 -1.50 -24.39 -36.99
CA ASP A 121 -2.11 -23.08 -37.28
C ASP A 121 -3.01 -22.55 -36.16
N LYS A 122 -3.66 -23.44 -35.42
CA LYS A 122 -4.53 -23.06 -34.28
C LYS A 122 -3.77 -22.65 -33.03
N LEU A 123 -2.55 -23.17 -32.80
CA LEU A 123 -1.78 -23.01 -31.57
C LEU A 123 -0.63 -22.03 -31.69
N ALA A 124 0.06 -22.00 -32.84
CA ALA A 124 1.29 -21.24 -33.00
C ALA A 124 1.10 -19.74 -32.68
N GLY A 125 0.05 -19.14 -33.19
CA GLY A 125 -0.26 -17.72 -32.94
C GLY A 125 -0.57 -17.39 -31.49
N ILE A 126 -1.24 -18.32 -30.77
CA ILE A 126 -1.62 -18.13 -29.37
C ILE A 126 -0.41 -18.34 -28.46
N VAL A 127 0.38 -19.38 -28.72
CA VAL A 127 1.61 -19.63 -27.97
C VAL A 127 2.56 -18.43 -28.09
N ASP A 128 2.74 -17.91 -29.30
CA ASP A 128 3.57 -16.72 -29.53
C ASP A 128 3.01 -15.49 -28.83
N ALA A 129 1.69 -15.28 -28.86
CA ALA A 129 1.03 -14.17 -28.16
C ALA A 129 1.15 -14.28 -26.63
N VAL A 130 1.00 -15.47 -26.04
CA VAL A 130 1.21 -15.71 -24.60
C VAL A 130 2.66 -15.44 -24.21
N MET A 131 3.63 -15.86 -25.03
CA MET A 131 5.06 -15.63 -24.74
C MET A 131 5.46 -14.16 -24.88
N LYS A 132 4.85 -13.41 -25.79
CA LYS A 132 5.12 -11.98 -26.00
C LYS A 132 4.32 -11.05 -25.05
N ALA A 133 3.21 -11.53 -24.49
CA ALA A 133 2.42 -10.75 -23.55
C ALA A 133 3.26 -10.37 -22.33
N ASN A 134 3.04 -9.17 -21.80
CA ASN A 134 3.61 -8.82 -20.50
C ASN A 134 3.05 -9.73 -19.43
N THR A 135 3.93 -10.24 -18.57
CA THR A 135 3.52 -11.04 -17.42
C THR A 135 2.78 -10.16 -16.41
N PHE A 136 2.03 -10.79 -15.51
CA PHE A 136 1.37 -10.08 -14.40
C PHE A 136 2.38 -9.21 -13.64
N SER A 137 3.49 -9.78 -13.20
CA SER A 137 4.54 -9.06 -12.46
C SER A 137 5.08 -7.87 -13.26
N ARG A 138 5.34 -8.05 -14.55
CA ARG A 138 5.86 -6.98 -15.41
C ARG A 138 4.85 -5.86 -15.66
N LYS A 139 3.56 -6.20 -15.81
CA LYS A 139 2.49 -5.19 -15.95
C LYS A 139 2.36 -4.35 -14.70
N GLU A 140 2.36 -4.98 -13.53
CA GLU A 140 2.26 -4.27 -12.26
C GLU A 140 3.49 -3.39 -12.00
N GLU A 141 4.67 -3.87 -12.35
CA GLU A 141 5.90 -3.10 -12.29
C GLU A 141 5.83 -1.86 -13.21
N VAL A 142 5.47 -2.04 -14.46
CA VAL A 142 5.35 -0.91 -15.42
C VAL A 142 4.27 0.07 -14.97
N LYS A 143 3.09 -0.40 -14.56
CA LYS A 143 1.99 0.44 -14.08
C LYS A 143 2.40 1.24 -12.84
N ALA A 144 3.12 0.62 -11.92
CA ALA A 144 3.61 1.29 -10.72
C ALA A 144 4.62 2.39 -11.06
N TRP A 145 5.48 2.16 -12.04
CA TRP A 145 6.44 3.14 -12.54
C TRP A 145 5.75 4.31 -13.27
N GLU A 146 4.74 4.04 -14.09
CA GLU A 146 3.98 5.06 -14.81
C GLU A 146 3.18 5.97 -13.87
N GLN A 147 2.78 5.47 -12.71
CA GLN A 147 2.05 6.24 -11.69
C GLN A 147 2.96 7.07 -10.77
N GLU A 148 4.26 6.76 -10.71
CA GLU A 148 5.16 7.32 -9.69
C GLU A 148 5.75 8.68 -10.04
N LEU A 149 5.93 9.01 -11.32
CA LEU A 149 6.57 10.25 -11.72
C LEU A 149 5.55 11.20 -12.33
N THR A 150 4.97 12.05 -11.51
CA THR A 150 4.11 13.16 -11.95
C THR A 150 4.85 14.49 -11.87
N SER A 151 4.51 15.43 -12.76
CA SER A 151 4.94 16.80 -12.61
C SER A 151 4.24 17.46 -11.43
N CYS A 152 4.94 18.32 -10.69
CA CYS A 152 4.34 19.13 -9.64
C CYS A 152 4.23 20.60 -10.07
N GLU A 153 3.45 21.39 -9.33
CA GLU A 153 3.30 22.82 -9.60
C GLU A 153 4.65 23.55 -9.66
N HIS A 154 5.62 23.15 -8.82
CA HIS A 154 6.95 23.78 -8.80
C HIS A 154 7.77 23.51 -10.07
N VAL A 155 7.59 22.37 -10.71
CA VAL A 155 8.19 22.05 -12.03
C VAL A 155 7.45 22.79 -13.14
N LEU A 156 6.09 22.76 -13.12
CA LEU A 156 5.26 23.35 -14.19
C LEU A 156 5.32 24.88 -14.20
N LEU A 157 5.44 25.52 -13.03
CA LEU A 157 5.48 26.98 -12.88
C LEU A 157 6.90 27.52 -12.70
N MET A 158 7.93 26.69 -12.88
CA MET A 158 9.32 27.05 -12.71
C MET A 158 9.72 28.19 -13.65
N GLN A 159 10.38 29.21 -13.10
CA GLN A 159 10.91 30.33 -13.85
C GLN A 159 12.43 30.29 -13.80
N GLN A 160 13.04 30.14 -14.98
CA GLN A 160 14.48 30.14 -15.10
C GLN A 160 15.04 31.60 -15.13
N HIS A 161 16.12 31.82 -14.39
CA HIS A 161 16.84 33.09 -14.41
C HIS A 161 17.41 33.39 -15.79
N ALA A 162 18.01 34.57 -15.97
CA ALA A 162 18.62 34.97 -17.25
C ALA A 162 19.59 33.89 -17.77
N SER A 163 19.40 33.46 -19.01
CA SER A 163 20.19 32.38 -19.62
C SER A 163 21.69 32.71 -19.61
N ARG A 164 22.48 31.76 -19.11
CA ARG A 164 23.92 31.73 -19.30
C ARG A 164 24.32 30.36 -19.85
N LYS A 165 25.28 30.33 -20.76
CA LYS A 165 25.85 29.04 -21.13
C LYS A 165 26.86 28.62 -20.07
N ILE A 166 26.59 27.48 -19.46
CA ILE A 166 27.52 26.86 -18.51
C ILE A 166 28.55 26.10 -19.34
N GLU A 167 29.84 26.43 -19.19
CA GLU A 167 30.91 25.72 -19.90
C GLU A 167 31.06 24.28 -19.35
N GLN A 168 31.47 23.34 -20.23
CA GLN A 168 31.64 21.94 -19.82
C GLN A 168 32.60 21.77 -18.63
N GLY A 169 33.60 22.64 -18.50
CA GLY A 169 34.53 22.65 -17.39
C GLY A 169 33.88 23.00 -16.04
N GLU A 170 32.82 23.82 -16.04
CA GLU A 170 32.07 24.22 -14.83
C GLU A 170 31.12 23.11 -14.33
N LEU A 171 30.76 22.15 -15.21
CA LEU A 171 29.91 21.00 -14.85
C LEU A 171 30.67 19.84 -14.24
N GLY A 172 31.97 19.97 -14.01
CA GLY A 172 32.81 18.87 -13.57
C GLY A 172 32.90 18.67 -12.06
N HIS A 173 32.46 19.63 -11.24
CA HIS A 173 32.54 19.52 -9.78
C HIS A 173 31.47 20.39 -9.09
N CYS A 174 31.20 20.10 -7.82
CA CYS A 174 30.32 20.90 -6.97
C CYS A 174 30.90 22.32 -6.78
N TYR A 175 30.08 23.37 -6.85
CA TYR A 175 30.56 24.75 -6.67
C TYR A 175 31.05 25.06 -5.25
N ALA A 176 30.61 24.26 -4.24
CA ALA A 176 30.95 24.46 -2.85
C ALA A 176 32.02 23.47 -2.30
N CYS A 177 32.35 22.41 -3.07
CA CYS A 177 33.41 21.44 -2.68
C CYS A 177 33.97 20.69 -3.89
N ASP A 178 35.02 19.87 -3.68
CA ASP A 178 35.75 19.16 -4.72
C ASP A 178 35.09 17.85 -5.20
N LEU A 179 33.81 17.60 -4.92
CA LEU A 179 33.12 16.41 -5.38
C LEU A 179 32.77 16.50 -6.86
N HIS A 180 33.07 15.43 -7.61
CA HIS A 180 32.87 15.30 -9.07
C HIS A 180 31.72 14.35 -9.44
N GLU A 181 31.14 13.67 -8.47
CA GLU A 181 30.03 12.71 -8.63
C GLU A 181 28.83 13.17 -7.81
N ASN A 182 27.64 12.61 -8.08
CA ASN A 182 26.38 12.96 -7.42
C ASN A 182 26.08 14.47 -7.50
N LEU A 183 26.23 15.03 -8.71
CA LEU A 183 26.06 16.46 -8.96
C LEU A 183 24.64 16.77 -9.42
N TRP A 184 24.04 17.78 -8.78
CA TRP A 184 22.68 18.25 -9.02
C TRP A 184 22.69 19.68 -9.52
N LEU A 185 22.10 19.90 -10.69
CA LEU A 185 21.97 21.21 -11.30
C LEU A 185 20.60 21.82 -10.95
N CYS A 186 20.61 22.97 -10.30
CA CYS A 186 19.39 23.76 -10.09
C CYS A 186 18.85 24.24 -11.44
N LEU A 187 17.64 23.82 -11.82
CA LEU A 187 17.05 24.20 -13.11
C LEU A 187 16.63 25.68 -13.15
N GLU A 188 16.43 26.33 -12.00
CA GLU A 188 16.04 27.74 -11.93
C GLU A 188 17.21 28.71 -12.14
N CYS A 189 18.41 28.47 -11.58
CA CYS A 189 19.53 29.40 -11.63
C CYS A 189 20.85 28.83 -12.20
N GLY A 190 20.89 27.53 -12.48
CA GLY A 190 22.11 26.87 -13.00
C GLY A 190 23.21 26.65 -11.93
N ASN A 191 22.90 26.71 -10.63
CA ASN A 191 23.86 26.37 -9.58
C ASN A 191 24.08 24.87 -9.54
N LEU A 192 25.34 24.44 -9.36
CA LEU A 192 25.73 23.03 -9.27
C LEU A 192 26.18 22.67 -7.88
N GLY A 193 25.40 21.84 -7.19
CA GLY A 193 25.68 21.33 -5.85
C GLY A 193 25.79 19.82 -5.86
N CYS A 194 26.52 19.25 -4.89
CA CYS A 194 26.48 17.80 -4.66
C CYS A 194 25.22 17.41 -3.88
N GLY A 195 24.71 16.20 -4.15
CA GLY A 195 23.57 15.62 -3.43
C GLY A 195 23.89 15.21 -2.00
N ARG A 196 22.90 14.61 -1.36
CA ARG A 196 23.07 13.99 -0.03
C ARG A 196 23.98 12.76 -0.15
N LYS A 197 24.72 12.42 0.92
CA LYS A 197 25.47 11.18 0.99
C LYS A 197 24.50 10.01 0.90
N GLN A 198 24.77 9.09 -0.02
CA GLN A 198 23.89 7.95 -0.27
C GLN A 198 24.50 6.66 0.29
N MET A 199 23.66 5.74 0.71
CA MET A 199 24.09 4.39 1.04
C MET A 199 24.65 3.72 -0.24
N GLY A 200 25.71 2.94 -0.13
CA GLY A 200 26.37 2.33 -1.29
C GLY A 200 27.69 3.01 -1.69
N GLY A 201 28.17 4.00 -0.92
CA GLY A 201 29.50 4.59 -1.07
C GLY A 201 29.56 5.80 -2.00
N VAL A 202 28.42 6.36 -2.40
CA VAL A 202 28.38 7.63 -3.17
C VAL A 202 28.44 8.79 -2.18
N ASP A 203 29.53 9.57 -2.24
CA ASP A 203 29.72 10.71 -1.35
C ASP A 203 28.84 11.90 -1.71
N GLY A 204 28.48 12.71 -0.70
CA GLY A 204 27.68 13.92 -0.88
C GLY A 204 27.70 14.77 0.38
N ASN A 205 27.79 16.08 0.20
CA ASN A 205 27.80 17.07 1.30
C ASN A 205 26.53 17.90 1.34
N SER A 206 25.47 17.50 0.61
CA SER A 206 24.14 18.15 0.58
C SER A 206 24.15 19.62 0.10
N HIS A 207 25.13 20.04 -0.70
CA HIS A 207 25.21 21.44 -1.15
C HIS A 207 24.07 21.84 -2.10
N ALA A 208 23.48 20.89 -2.82
CA ALA A 208 22.29 21.17 -3.65
C ALA A 208 21.05 21.45 -2.77
N LEU A 209 20.91 20.75 -1.63
CA LEU A 209 19.86 21.04 -0.64
C LEU A 209 20.11 22.39 0.04
N ALA A 210 21.34 22.65 0.51
CA ALA A 210 21.70 23.94 1.12
C ALA A 210 21.42 25.12 0.18
N HIS A 211 21.71 24.96 -1.12
CA HIS A 211 21.35 25.96 -2.13
C HIS A 211 19.84 26.16 -2.22
N SER A 212 19.03 25.09 -2.21
CA SER A 212 17.56 25.20 -2.22
C SER A 212 17.05 25.96 -1.00
N ASP A 213 17.57 25.66 0.19
CA ASP A 213 17.19 26.31 1.45
C ASP A 213 17.53 27.80 1.47
N GLU A 214 18.70 28.18 0.95
CA GLU A 214 19.16 29.57 0.90
C GLU A 214 18.47 30.41 -0.18
N SER A 215 18.22 29.82 -1.37
CA SER A 215 17.70 30.53 -2.54
C SER A 215 16.19 30.40 -2.73
N SER A 216 15.55 29.42 -2.05
CA SER A 216 14.16 28.99 -2.25
C SER A 216 13.91 28.40 -3.65
N HIS A 217 14.94 28.00 -4.40
CA HIS A 217 14.80 27.28 -5.65
C HIS A 217 14.42 25.84 -5.42
N GLY A 218 13.35 25.39 -6.07
CA GLY A 218 12.73 24.10 -5.73
C GLY A 218 13.21 22.92 -6.53
N VAL A 219 13.70 23.10 -7.76
CA VAL A 219 13.87 22.00 -8.72
C VAL A 219 15.30 21.82 -9.16
N ALA A 220 15.82 20.59 -9.05
CA ALA A 220 17.16 20.24 -9.52
C ALA A 220 17.15 18.90 -10.28
N VAL A 221 18.09 18.76 -11.21
CA VAL A 221 18.32 17.53 -12.00
C VAL A 221 19.70 16.95 -11.72
N LYS A 222 19.77 15.62 -11.56
CA LYS A 222 21.04 14.90 -11.39
C LYS A 222 21.75 14.76 -12.74
N LEU A 223 22.88 15.43 -12.91
CA LEU A 223 23.58 15.51 -14.21
C LEU A 223 24.00 14.16 -14.77
N GLY A 224 24.48 13.25 -13.89
CA GLY A 224 24.97 11.93 -14.30
C GLY A 224 23.87 10.96 -14.73
N SER A 225 22.59 11.24 -14.39
CA SER A 225 21.45 10.39 -14.73
C SER A 225 20.79 10.75 -16.08
N ILE A 226 21.14 11.90 -16.68
CA ILE A 226 20.51 12.40 -17.91
C ILE A 226 20.82 11.47 -19.08
N THR A 227 19.77 11.04 -19.80
CA THR A 227 19.88 10.23 -21.02
C THR A 227 19.62 11.05 -22.28
N PRO A 228 20.09 10.61 -23.46
CA PRO A 228 19.79 11.27 -24.75
C PRO A 228 18.29 11.32 -25.07
N GLU A 229 17.51 10.36 -24.53
CA GLU A 229 16.05 10.25 -24.70
C GLU A 229 15.27 11.26 -23.85
N GLY A 230 15.95 11.96 -22.92
CA GLY A 230 15.35 12.99 -22.09
C GLY A 230 14.88 12.50 -20.73
N THR A 231 15.27 11.31 -20.29
CA THR A 231 15.01 10.84 -18.91
C THR A 231 16.14 11.25 -17.98
N ALA A 232 15.82 11.63 -16.75
CA ALA A 232 16.78 12.00 -15.71
C ALA A 232 16.11 11.95 -14.33
N ASP A 233 16.91 11.85 -13.26
CA ASP A 233 16.43 12.05 -11.89
C ASP A 233 16.21 13.56 -11.66
N ILE A 234 14.97 13.95 -11.45
CA ILE A 234 14.57 15.32 -11.15
C ILE A 234 13.97 15.33 -9.74
N TYR A 235 14.47 16.20 -8.90
CA TYR A 235 14.04 16.30 -7.51
C TYR A 235 13.46 17.67 -7.22
N CYS A 236 12.27 17.70 -6.62
CA CYS A 236 11.66 18.92 -6.13
C CYS A 236 11.85 19.02 -4.62
N TYR A 237 12.72 19.91 -4.16
CA TYR A 237 12.99 20.13 -2.72
C TYR A 237 11.78 20.68 -1.96
N LYS A 238 10.85 21.37 -2.64
CA LYS A 238 9.62 21.87 -2.01
C LYS A 238 8.57 20.78 -1.78
N CYS A 239 8.53 19.78 -2.65
CA CYS A 239 7.69 18.59 -2.48
C CYS A 239 8.41 17.50 -1.68
N ASP A 240 9.74 17.59 -1.57
CA ASP A 240 10.66 16.57 -1.04
C ASP A 240 10.53 15.21 -1.72
N GLU A 241 10.31 15.23 -3.09
CA GLU A 241 10.05 14.02 -3.89
C GLU A 241 10.67 14.14 -5.28
N GLU A 242 10.91 12.96 -5.90
CA GLU A 242 11.23 12.87 -7.32
C GLU A 242 10.03 13.28 -8.16
N ARG A 243 10.28 14.02 -9.26
CA ARG A 243 9.25 14.54 -10.16
C ARG A 243 9.62 14.33 -11.63
N LEU A 244 8.61 14.39 -12.50
CA LEU A 244 8.81 14.40 -13.94
C LEU A 244 8.84 15.86 -14.44
N ASP A 245 9.77 16.16 -15.34
CA ASP A 245 9.79 17.41 -16.10
C ASP A 245 9.64 17.10 -17.60
N GLU A 246 8.45 17.30 -18.12
CA GLU A 246 8.15 17.08 -19.54
C GLU A 246 8.92 18.00 -20.46
N ASN A 247 9.38 19.15 -19.95
CA ASN A 247 10.13 20.17 -20.68
C ASN A 247 11.64 20.16 -20.36
N LEU A 248 12.16 19.07 -19.79
CA LEU A 248 13.55 18.96 -19.35
C LEU A 248 14.54 19.37 -20.43
N GLY A 249 14.28 19.00 -21.70
CA GLY A 249 15.12 19.35 -22.81
C GLY A 249 15.25 20.86 -23.03
N GLU A 250 14.16 21.61 -22.89
CA GLU A 250 14.14 23.07 -23.01
C GLU A 250 14.81 23.71 -21.79
N HIS A 251 14.53 23.22 -20.61
CA HIS A 251 15.13 23.72 -19.36
C HIS A 251 16.66 23.51 -19.33
N LEU A 252 17.17 22.41 -19.86
CA LEU A 252 18.61 22.15 -19.96
C LEU A 252 19.23 22.99 -21.08
N ALA A 253 18.58 23.13 -22.24
CA ALA A 253 19.05 23.94 -23.35
C ALA A 253 19.20 25.43 -22.94
N HIS A 254 18.38 25.92 -22.02
CA HIS A 254 18.50 27.26 -21.44
C HIS A 254 19.87 27.49 -20.77
N TRP A 255 20.46 26.45 -20.17
CA TRP A 255 21.79 26.46 -19.57
C TRP A 255 22.89 26.02 -20.54
N GLY A 256 22.56 25.80 -21.83
CA GLY A 256 23.48 25.38 -22.85
C GLY A 256 23.80 23.89 -22.83
N ILE A 257 22.99 23.09 -22.16
CA ILE A 257 23.16 21.64 -22.07
C ILE A 257 22.21 20.97 -23.08
N MET A 258 22.77 20.30 -24.09
CA MET A 258 22.01 19.62 -25.14
C MET A 258 21.81 18.14 -24.77
N LEU A 259 20.56 17.65 -24.70
CA LEU A 259 20.25 16.25 -24.38
C LEU A 259 20.96 15.26 -25.32
N ALA A 260 20.96 15.53 -26.64
CA ALA A 260 21.55 14.64 -27.62
C ALA A 260 23.07 14.42 -27.45
N GLU A 261 23.75 15.32 -26.73
CA GLU A 261 25.18 15.23 -26.44
C GLU A 261 25.47 14.56 -25.08
N ARG A 262 24.45 14.25 -24.32
CA ARG A 262 24.60 13.65 -23.01
C ARG A 262 24.69 12.14 -23.11
N GLN A 263 25.52 11.56 -22.23
CA GLN A 263 25.60 10.15 -22.00
C GLN A 263 25.40 9.93 -20.50
N LYS A 264 24.56 8.98 -20.15
CA LYS A 264 24.37 8.58 -18.78
C LYS A 264 25.69 8.07 -18.19
N THR A 265 26.20 8.74 -17.17
CA THR A 265 27.48 8.43 -16.52
C THR A 265 27.30 7.87 -15.12
N GLU A 266 26.13 8.10 -14.49
CA GLU A 266 25.77 7.62 -13.18
C GLU A 266 24.45 6.86 -13.23
N LYS A 267 24.28 5.94 -12.31
CA LYS A 267 22.99 5.26 -12.12
C LYS A 267 21.96 6.23 -11.60
N SER A 268 20.71 6.06 -12.04
CA SER A 268 19.58 6.78 -11.46
C SER A 268 19.38 6.35 -10.00
N LEU A 269 18.67 7.16 -9.22
CA LEU A 269 18.30 6.85 -7.85
C LEU A 269 17.58 5.50 -7.76
N THR A 270 16.66 5.28 -8.68
CA THR A 270 15.92 4.04 -8.83
C THR A 270 16.80 2.84 -9.14
N GLU A 271 17.74 2.98 -10.10
CA GLU A 271 18.67 1.88 -10.44
C GLU A 271 19.61 1.57 -9.27
N MET A 272 20.03 2.58 -8.52
CA MET A 272 20.83 2.38 -7.31
C MET A 272 20.04 1.64 -6.25
N GLN A 273 18.77 1.96 -6.08
CA GLN A 273 17.88 1.29 -5.12
C GLN A 273 17.61 -0.16 -5.51
N ILE A 274 17.36 -0.43 -6.79
CA ILE A 274 17.23 -1.79 -7.32
C ILE A 274 18.53 -2.57 -7.11
N GLU A 275 19.67 -1.98 -7.43
CA GLU A 275 20.98 -2.63 -7.24
C GLU A 275 21.30 -2.86 -5.76
N GLN A 276 20.95 -1.93 -4.90
CA GLN A 276 21.09 -2.08 -3.45
C GLN A 276 20.19 -3.20 -2.92
N ASN A 277 18.95 -3.29 -3.42
CA ASN A 277 18.03 -4.39 -3.08
C ASN A 277 18.54 -5.74 -3.59
N LEU A 278 19.18 -5.76 -4.78
CA LEU A 278 19.78 -6.97 -5.35
C LEU A 278 21.13 -7.32 -4.71
N LYS A 279 21.91 -6.31 -4.33
CA LYS A 279 23.21 -6.45 -3.67
C LYS A 279 23.13 -6.36 -2.15
N TRP A 280 21.94 -6.41 -1.59
CA TRP A 280 21.87 -6.58 -0.15
C TRP A 280 22.58 -7.90 0.20
N ASP A 281 23.90 -7.79 0.23
CA ASP A 281 24.75 -8.79 0.85
C ASP A 281 24.31 -8.82 2.32
N PHE A 282 23.58 -9.85 2.65
CA PHE A 282 23.42 -10.21 4.04
C PHE A 282 24.84 -10.32 4.59
N SER A 283 25.23 -9.33 5.38
CA SER A 283 26.42 -9.45 6.19
C SER A 283 26.23 -10.73 7.02
N MET A 284 26.86 -11.81 6.61
CA MET A 284 26.86 -13.08 7.35
C MET A 284 27.67 -12.97 8.64
N THR A 285 27.93 -11.73 9.05
CA THR A 285 28.61 -11.39 10.30
C THR A 285 27.72 -10.45 11.11
N THR A 286 27.61 -10.70 12.40
CA THR A 286 27.02 -9.77 13.37
C THR A 286 27.87 -8.50 13.49
N GLU A 287 27.32 -7.44 14.08
CA GLU A 287 28.09 -6.22 14.42
C GLU A 287 29.34 -6.52 15.29
N ASP A 288 29.29 -7.60 16.07
CA ASP A 288 30.43 -8.12 16.88
C ASP A 288 31.41 -8.96 16.06
N GLY A 289 31.25 -9.09 14.74
CA GLY A 289 32.14 -9.85 13.86
C GLY A 289 32.00 -11.37 13.93
N LYS A 290 30.93 -11.91 14.52
CA LYS A 290 30.63 -13.35 14.50
C LYS A 290 29.99 -13.76 13.18
N GLU A 291 30.53 -14.83 12.60
CA GLU A 291 29.91 -15.44 11.40
C GLU A 291 28.53 -16.03 11.74
N LEU A 292 27.56 -15.75 10.89
CA LEU A 292 26.22 -16.31 10.94
C LEU A 292 26.13 -17.55 10.06
N ASN A 293 25.46 -18.59 10.55
CA ASN A 293 25.18 -19.77 9.76
C ASN A 293 23.76 -19.67 9.18
N PRO A 294 23.56 -19.87 7.87
CA PRO A 294 22.22 -19.86 7.27
C PRO A 294 21.39 -21.02 7.81
N LEU A 295 20.13 -20.74 8.13
CA LEU A 295 19.15 -21.72 8.56
C LEU A 295 18.07 -21.91 7.49
N PHE A 296 17.62 -23.15 7.35
CA PHE A 296 16.59 -23.54 6.40
C PHE A 296 15.54 -24.42 7.10
N GLY A 297 14.33 -24.43 6.56
CA GLY A 297 13.26 -25.27 7.07
C GLY A 297 11.93 -24.52 7.23
N PRO A 298 10.89 -25.21 7.75
CA PRO A 298 9.58 -24.60 8.01
C PRO A 298 9.69 -23.36 8.92
N GLY A 299 9.03 -22.27 8.53
CA GLY A 299 9.09 -21.00 9.24
C GLY A 299 10.35 -20.16 8.98
N LEU A 300 11.29 -20.68 8.18
CA LEU A 300 12.55 -19.98 7.87
C LEU A 300 12.64 -19.57 6.38
N THR A 301 11.51 -19.30 5.75
CA THR A 301 11.46 -18.87 4.35
C THR A 301 11.43 -17.35 4.24
N GLY A 302 12.34 -16.79 3.45
CA GLY A 302 12.42 -15.35 3.21
C GLY A 302 11.40 -14.86 2.16
N LEU A 303 10.98 -13.61 2.28
CA LEU A 303 10.19 -12.90 1.28
C LEU A 303 11.09 -12.00 0.43
N LYS A 304 10.89 -12.00 -0.89
CA LYS A 304 11.61 -11.12 -1.81
C LYS A 304 11.11 -9.68 -1.69
N ASN A 305 12.02 -8.74 -1.75
CA ASN A 305 11.67 -7.35 -1.96
C ASN A 305 11.25 -7.15 -3.43
N LEU A 306 10.02 -6.69 -3.63
CA LEU A 306 9.42 -6.45 -4.96
C LEU A 306 9.70 -5.03 -5.49
N GLY A 307 10.61 -4.31 -4.87
CA GLY A 307 10.78 -2.88 -4.99
C GLY A 307 10.05 -2.17 -3.86
N ASN A 308 10.80 -1.66 -2.88
CA ASN A 308 10.29 -0.94 -1.70
C ASN A 308 9.16 -1.65 -0.90
N SER A 309 9.01 -2.98 -1.03
CA SER A 309 7.96 -3.76 -0.36
C SER A 309 8.38 -4.35 0.99
N CYS A 310 9.44 -3.82 1.60
CA CYS A 310 9.94 -4.27 2.91
C CYS A 310 8.91 -4.09 4.03
N TYR A 311 8.09 -3.04 3.99
CA TYR A 311 6.97 -2.83 4.90
C TYR A 311 5.99 -4.01 4.91
N LEU A 312 5.61 -4.51 3.73
CA LEU A 312 4.76 -5.68 3.57
C LEU A 312 5.48 -6.94 4.08
N ALA A 313 6.75 -7.14 3.68
CA ALA A 313 7.50 -8.33 4.05
C ALA A 313 7.67 -8.46 5.57
N SER A 314 8.02 -7.36 6.26
CA SER A 314 8.20 -7.37 7.71
C SER A 314 6.90 -7.66 8.47
N ILE A 315 5.80 -7.02 8.08
CA ILE A 315 4.49 -7.25 8.72
C ILE A 315 3.97 -8.66 8.46
N VAL A 316 4.07 -9.17 7.21
CA VAL A 316 3.65 -10.53 6.88
C VAL A 316 4.46 -11.57 7.67
N GLN A 317 5.77 -11.41 7.79
CA GLN A 317 6.61 -12.30 8.61
C GLN A 317 6.18 -12.29 10.08
N CYS A 318 5.94 -11.11 10.68
CA CYS A 318 5.48 -11.00 12.06
C CYS A 318 4.11 -11.66 12.26
N LEU A 319 3.13 -11.39 11.39
CA LEU A 319 1.77 -11.91 11.54
C LEU A 319 1.69 -13.41 11.34
N PHE A 320 2.34 -13.95 10.29
CA PHE A 320 2.26 -15.38 9.99
C PHE A 320 3.09 -16.26 10.94
N ASP A 321 3.94 -15.68 11.79
CA ASP A 321 4.57 -16.38 12.91
C ASP A 321 3.61 -16.56 14.12
N MET A 322 2.52 -15.78 14.19
CA MET A 322 1.54 -15.87 15.25
C MET A 322 0.63 -17.09 15.10
N PRO A 323 0.32 -17.80 16.22
CA PRO A 323 -0.47 -19.03 16.19
C PRO A 323 -1.81 -18.86 15.47
N ALA A 324 -2.56 -17.78 15.74
CA ALA A 324 -3.88 -17.58 15.15
C ALA A 324 -3.84 -17.42 13.62
N PHE A 325 -2.85 -16.69 13.07
CA PHE A 325 -2.66 -16.58 11.62
C PHE A 325 -2.21 -17.89 11.00
N LYS A 326 -1.31 -18.60 11.68
CA LYS A 326 -0.84 -19.92 11.24
C LYS A 326 -1.99 -20.93 11.22
N GLU A 327 -2.75 -21.06 12.30
CA GLU A 327 -3.90 -21.97 12.38
C GLU A 327 -4.98 -21.62 11.34
N ARG A 328 -5.20 -20.33 11.10
CA ARG A 328 -6.21 -19.88 10.16
C ARG A 328 -5.85 -20.15 8.70
N TYR A 329 -4.60 -19.94 8.30
CA TYR A 329 -4.21 -19.96 6.89
C TYR A 329 -3.27 -21.11 6.49
N TYR A 330 -2.43 -21.64 7.39
CA TYR A 330 -1.60 -22.82 7.10
C TYR A 330 -2.38 -24.10 7.29
N ARG A 331 -3.02 -24.55 6.23
CA ARG A 331 -3.93 -25.70 6.22
C ARG A 331 -3.49 -26.71 5.15
N PRO A 332 -2.39 -27.46 5.40
CA PRO A 332 -1.77 -28.31 4.37
C PRO A 332 -2.63 -29.52 3.96
N ASN A 333 -3.61 -29.90 4.80
CA ASN A 333 -4.48 -31.05 4.54
C ASN A 333 -5.87 -30.64 4.01
N ASP A 334 -6.16 -29.36 3.93
CA ASP A 334 -7.44 -28.88 3.44
C ASP A 334 -7.35 -28.53 1.96
N ASP A 335 -8.40 -28.80 1.22
CA ASP A 335 -8.50 -28.38 -0.17
C ASP A 335 -8.42 -26.85 -0.28
N LEU A 336 -7.78 -26.38 -1.36
CA LEU A 336 -7.77 -24.95 -1.66
C LEU A 336 -9.16 -24.49 -2.08
N PRO A 337 -9.48 -23.20 -1.83
CA PRO A 337 -10.72 -22.62 -2.31
C PRO A 337 -10.89 -22.83 -3.83
N MET A 338 -12.05 -23.32 -4.22
CA MET A 338 -12.40 -23.49 -5.62
C MET A 338 -12.96 -22.17 -6.17
N VAL A 339 -12.05 -21.27 -6.55
CA VAL A 339 -12.38 -19.92 -7.02
C VAL A 339 -12.01 -19.76 -8.49
N GLU A 340 -12.72 -18.90 -9.19
CA GLU A 340 -12.51 -18.66 -10.62
C GLU A 340 -11.19 -17.96 -10.92
N ASP A 341 -10.83 -16.97 -10.10
CA ASP A 341 -9.59 -16.21 -10.17
C ASP A 341 -8.82 -16.31 -8.86
N PRO A 342 -7.92 -17.30 -8.70
CA PRO A 342 -7.15 -17.49 -7.49
C PRO A 342 -6.18 -16.32 -7.18
N ALA A 343 -5.76 -15.57 -8.19
CA ALA A 343 -4.86 -14.42 -8.00
C ALA A 343 -5.57 -13.21 -7.37
N ALA A 344 -6.87 -13.08 -7.59
CA ALA A 344 -7.72 -12.02 -7.03
C ALA A 344 -8.47 -12.45 -5.76
N ASP A 345 -8.29 -13.69 -5.30
CA ASP A 345 -8.95 -14.21 -4.09
C ASP A 345 -8.05 -14.09 -2.86
N LEU A 346 -8.50 -13.32 -1.85
CA LEU A 346 -7.74 -13.04 -0.64
C LEU A 346 -7.43 -14.31 0.17
N GLU A 347 -8.41 -15.19 0.34
CA GLU A 347 -8.23 -16.45 1.08
C GLU A 347 -7.15 -17.32 0.43
N THR A 348 -7.20 -17.45 -0.90
CA THR A 348 -6.20 -18.20 -1.65
C THR A 348 -4.81 -17.58 -1.51
N GLN A 349 -4.69 -16.26 -1.60
CA GLN A 349 -3.38 -15.60 -1.51
C GLN A 349 -2.81 -15.65 -0.08
N LEU A 350 -3.63 -15.50 0.97
CA LEU A 350 -3.16 -15.65 2.35
C LEU A 350 -2.75 -17.11 2.66
N ARG A 351 -3.50 -18.10 2.16
CA ARG A 351 -3.10 -19.53 2.28
C ARG A 351 -1.84 -19.85 1.48
N LYS A 352 -1.67 -19.25 0.30
CA LYS A 352 -0.45 -19.36 -0.51
C LYS A 352 0.77 -18.86 0.29
N ILE A 353 0.67 -17.70 0.95
CA ILE A 353 1.73 -17.16 1.81
C ILE A 353 2.02 -18.09 2.98
N ALA A 354 0.98 -18.53 3.70
CA ALA A 354 1.12 -19.43 4.85
C ALA A 354 1.84 -20.74 4.47
N ASP A 355 1.44 -21.36 3.36
CA ASP A 355 2.10 -22.56 2.85
C ASP A 355 3.55 -22.27 2.43
N GLY A 356 3.79 -21.13 1.77
CA GLY A 356 5.12 -20.69 1.38
C GLY A 356 6.08 -20.58 2.56
N LEU A 357 5.62 -19.96 3.64
CA LEU A 357 6.42 -19.73 4.86
C LEU A 357 6.61 -21.01 5.68
N TRP A 358 5.54 -21.81 5.87
CA TRP A 358 5.54 -22.87 6.88
C TRP A 358 5.76 -24.28 6.32
N SER A 359 5.56 -24.55 5.03
CA SER A 359 5.72 -25.90 4.47
C SER A 359 7.17 -26.40 4.45
N GLY A 360 8.15 -25.50 4.53
CA GLY A 360 9.58 -25.78 4.32
C GLY A 360 9.95 -26.12 2.87
N ARG A 361 8.98 -26.10 1.97
CA ARG A 361 9.13 -26.48 0.56
C ARG A 361 10.08 -25.54 -0.19
N TYR A 362 10.00 -24.25 0.14
CA TYR A 362 10.76 -23.17 -0.48
C TYR A 362 11.96 -22.72 0.37
N ALA A 363 12.07 -23.19 1.60
CA ALA A 363 13.20 -22.95 2.50
C ALA A 363 14.32 -23.95 2.25
N LYS A 364 14.82 -23.99 1.02
CA LYS A 364 15.90 -24.87 0.56
C LYS A 364 17.01 -24.05 -0.06
N VAL A 365 18.23 -24.58 -0.01
CA VAL A 365 19.35 -23.98 -0.72
C VAL A 365 19.06 -23.95 -2.22
N ASP A 366 19.18 -22.77 -2.80
CA ASP A 366 19.14 -22.62 -4.25
C ASP A 366 20.51 -22.97 -4.86
N SER A 367 20.68 -24.24 -5.23
CA SER A 367 21.91 -24.74 -5.84
C SER A 367 22.25 -24.10 -7.18
N ALA A 368 21.29 -23.41 -7.81
CA ALA A 368 21.51 -22.74 -9.09
C ALA A 368 22.20 -21.36 -8.92
N LEU A 369 22.17 -20.78 -7.72
CA LEU A 369 22.70 -19.43 -7.44
C LEU A 369 24.11 -19.44 -6.81
N VAL A 370 24.59 -20.59 -6.31
CA VAL A 370 25.79 -20.63 -5.46
C VAL A 370 26.95 -21.28 -6.21
N PRO A 371 28.02 -20.55 -6.61
CA PRO A 371 29.32 -21.15 -6.84
C PRO A 371 29.80 -21.84 -5.55
N GLU A 372 30.58 -22.91 -5.66
CA GLU A 372 31.04 -23.76 -4.54
C GLU A 372 31.72 -23.02 -3.37
N SER A 373 32.02 -21.72 -3.52
CA SER A 373 32.71 -20.88 -2.52
C SER A 373 31.84 -19.80 -1.84
N GLU A 374 30.54 -19.68 -2.18
CA GLU A 374 29.65 -18.66 -1.63
C GLU A 374 28.68 -19.24 -0.60
N VAL A 375 28.17 -18.38 0.28
CA VAL A 375 27.22 -18.76 1.31
C VAL A 375 25.91 -19.23 0.66
N ALA A 376 25.34 -20.31 1.16
CA ALA A 376 24.08 -20.85 0.69
C ALA A 376 22.91 -19.91 0.90
N HIS A 377 22.13 -19.61 -0.15
CA HIS A 377 20.97 -18.76 -0.12
C HIS A 377 19.69 -19.51 -0.53
N GLN A 378 18.54 -18.98 -0.11
CA GLN A 378 17.22 -19.42 -0.59
C GLN A 378 16.82 -18.60 -1.82
N LYS A 379 15.96 -19.18 -2.68
CA LYS A 379 15.29 -18.43 -3.75
C LYS A 379 14.37 -17.32 -3.19
N GLY A 380 13.74 -17.56 -2.03
CA GLY A 380 12.73 -16.69 -1.42
C GLY A 380 11.40 -16.67 -2.17
N LEU A 381 10.37 -16.11 -1.55
CA LEU A 381 9.01 -16.01 -2.09
C LEU A 381 8.75 -14.62 -2.63
N ALA A 382 8.13 -14.51 -3.81
CA ALA A 382 7.72 -13.23 -4.39
C ALA A 382 6.21 -13.00 -4.14
N PRO A 383 5.78 -12.20 -3.14
CA PRO A 383 4.37 -12.00 -2.79
C PRO A 383 3.67 -10.99 -3.71
N ALA A 384 3.99 -10.96 -5.03
CA ALA A 384 3.50 -9.96 -5.97
C ALA A 384 1.97 -9.94 -6.10
N MET A 385 1.34 -11.13 -6.18
CA MET A 385 -0.13 -11.22 -6.29
C MET A 385 -0.81 -10.70 -5.01
N LEU A 386 -0.28 -11.03 -3.84
CA LEU A 386 -0.79 -10.51 -2.56
C LEU A 386 -0.62 -9.00 -2.47
N LYS A 387 0.56 -8.45 -2.84
CA LYS A 387 0.81 -7.00 -2.85
C LYS A 387 -0.21 -6.27 -3.73
N HIS A 388 -0.41 -6.77 -4.95
CA HIS A 388 -1.38 -6.18 -5.87
C HIS A 388 -2.81 -6.23 -5.31
N LEU A 389 -3.22 -7.38 -4.75
CA LEU A 389 -4.56 -7.57 -4.21
C LEU A 389 -4.85 -6.63 -3.03
N ILE A 390 -3.91 -6.52 -2.08
CA ILE A 390 -4.06 -5.65 -0.90
C ILE A 390 -3.97 -4.17 -1.28
N GLY A 391 -3.10 -3.82 -2.23
CA GLY A 391 -2.93 -2.44 -2.69
C GLY A 391 -4.02 -1.96 -3.64
N ARG A 392 -4.89 -2.83 -4.12
CA ARG A 392 -5.91 -2.48 -5.12
C ARG A 392 -6.87 -1.41 -4.59
N GLY A 393 -6.92 -0.27 -5.27
CA GLY A 393 -7.78 0.86 -4.88
C GLY A 393 -7.27 1.67 -3.70
N HIS A 394 -6.08 1.37 -3.17
CA HIS A 394 -5.44 2.17 -2.12
C HIS A 394 -4.40 3.11 -2.75
N GLU A 395 -4.46 4.39 -2.42
CA GLU A 395 -3.59 5.42 -3.01
C GLU A 395 -2.11 5.11 -2.81
N GLU A 396 -1.70 4.70 -1.62
CA GLU A 396 -0.30 4.48 -1.27
C GLU A 396 0.17 3.05 -1.55
N PHE A 397 -0.59 2.01 -1.15
CA PHE A 397 -0.14 0.62 -1.27
C PHE A 397 -0.23 0.05 -2.69
N SER A 398 -0.89 0.75 -3.62
CA SER A 398 -0.83 0.42 -5.05
C SER A 398 0.50 0.77 -5.70
N THR A 399 1.28 1.67 -5.10
CA THR A 399 2.55 2.19 -5.63
C THR A 399 3.74 1.30 -5.32
N MET A 400 4.91 1.63 -5.90
CA MET A 400 6.21 1.01 -5.58
C MET A 400 7.02 1.85 -4.57
N ARG A 401 6.42 2.87 -3.97
CA ARG A 401 7.08 3.71 -2.96
C ARG A 401 7.26 2.95 -1.65
N GLN A 402 8.20 3.43 -0.84
CA GLN A 402 8.29 3.01 0.55
C GLN A 402 7.07 3.50 1.31
N GLN A 403 6.48 2.63 2.12
CA GLN A 403 5.26 2.92 2.87
C GLN A 403 5.44 2.63 4.36
N ASP A 404 4.58 3.20 5.19
CA ASP A 404 4.60 2.92 6.63
C ASP A 404 4.10 1.50 6.91
N ALA A 405 4.93 0.71 7.61
CA ALA A 405 4.62 -0.68 7.93
C ALA A 405 3.43 -0.81 8.91
N PHE A 406 3.27 0.17 9.80
CA PHE A 406 2.17 0.14 10.75
C PHE A 406 0.83 0.52 10.11
N GLU A 407 0.83 1.47 9.20
CA GLU A 407 -0.33 1.81 8.38
C GLU A 407 -0.74 0.62 7.50
N PHE A 408 0.23 -0.08 6.92
CA PHE A 408 -0.02 -1.32 6.20
C PHE A 408 -0.62 -2.41 7.11
N LEU A 409 -0.17 -2.53 8.36
CA LEU A 409 -0.76 -3.46 9.34
C LEU A 409 -2.24 -3.16 9.56
N GLN A 410 -2.59 -1.89 9.79
CA GLN A 410 -3.97 -1.46 10.01
C GLN A 410 -4.85 -1.72 8.77
N HIS A 411 -4.34 -1.39 7.58
CA HIS A 411 -5.03 -1.66 6.32
C HIS A 411 -5.26 -3.18 6.12
N LEU A 412 -4.24 -4.00 6.38
CA LEU A 412 -4.35 -5.45 6.28
C LEU A 412 -5.37 -6.02 7.28
N PHE A 413 -5.42 -5.50 8.51
CA PHE A 413 -6.42 -5.88 9.50
C PHE A 413 -7.84 -5.56 9.02
N GLN A 414 -8.07 -4.39 8.44
CA GLN A 414 -9.36 -4.02 7.87
C GLN A 414 -9.79 -4.95 6.74
N ILE A 415 -8.89 -5.29 5.83
CA ILE A 415 -9.18 -6.21 4.73
C ILE A 415 -9.52 -7.60 5.25
N ILE A 416 -8.72 -8.14 6.18
CA ILE A 416 -8.93 -9.48 6.74
C ILE A 416 -10.22 -9.55 7.55
N SER A 417 -10.48 -8.57 8.41
CA SER A 417 -11.68 -8.57 9.26
C SER A 417 -12.99 -8.43 8.48
N ARG A 418 -12.96 -7.72 7.34
CA ARG A 418 -14.10 -7.61 6.42
C ARG A 418 -14.28 -8.83 5.52
N SER A 419 -13.27 -9.67 5.38
CA SER A 419 -13.37 -10.87 4.56
C SER A 419 -14.34 -11.89 5.19
N GLN A 420 -14.99 -12.69 4.33
CA GLN A 420 -15.86 -13.75 4.83
C GLN A 420 -15.00 -14.90 5.35
N HIS A 421 -15.16 -15.18 6.65
CA HIS A 421 -14.56 -16.37 7.24
C HIS A 421 -15.55 -17.53 7.10
N GLY A 422 -15.11 -18.63 6.48
CA GLY A 422 -15.93 -19.84 6.32
C GLY A 422 -16.43 -20.39 7.64
N SER A 423 -17.51 -21.18 7.65
CA SER A 423 -18.10 -21.77 8.84
C SER A 423 -17.05 -22.52 9.67
N GLY A 424 -16.90 -22.13 10.92
CA GLY A 424 -15.93 -22.73 11.88
C GLY A 424 -14.50 -22.16 11.78
N LEU A 425 -14.26 -21.10 10.97
CA LEU A 425 -13.00 -20.40 10.91
C LEU A 425 -13.12 -19.05 11.64
N SER A 426 -12.16 -18.77 12.52
CA SER A 426 -12.12 -17.51 13.28
C SER A 426 -11.35 -16.43 12.52
N ASP A 427 -11.74 -15.17 12.71
CA ASP A 427 -10.98 -14.01 12.29
C ASP A 427 -9.66 -13.93 13.10
N PRO A 428 -8.48 -14.08 12.49
CA PRO A 428 -7.23 -14.05 13.23
C PRO A 428 -6.87 -12.65 13.75
N THR A 429 -7.53 -11.59 13.25
CA THR A 429 -7.31 -10.23 13.74
C THR A 429 -8.03 -9.97 15.06
N ALA A 430 -9.00 -10.81 15.43
CA ALA A 430 -9.75 -10.67 16.68
C ALA A 430 -8.85 -10.72 17.92
N GLN A 431 -7.71 -11.44 17.86
CA GLN A 431 -6.74 -11.50 18.96
C GLN A 431 -6.10 -10.16 19.33
N PHE A 432 -6.15 -9.17 18.42
CA PHE A 432 -5.60 -7.83 18.64
C PHE A 432 -6.63 -6.87 19.25
N ARG A 433 -7.92 -7.21 19.23
CA ARG A 433 -8.99 -6.33 19.66
C ARG A 433 -9.11 -6.24 21.15
N PHE A 434 -9.29 -5.03 21.65
CA PHE A 434 -9.49 -4.72 23.06
C PHE A 434 -10.29 -3.43 23.21
N VAL A 435 -10.69 -3.11 24.43
CA VAL A 435 -11.44 -1.89 24.71
C VAL A 435 -10.61 -0.97 25.58
N LEU A 436 -10.41 0.27 25.10
CA LEU A 436 -9.92 1.37 25.91
C LEU A 436 -11.09 2.12 26.54
N GLU A 437 -10.96 2.48 27.80
CA GLU A 437 -11.87 3.36 28.52
C GLU A 437 -11.20 4.69 28.82
N GLN A 438 -11.82 5.74 28.35
CA GLN A 438 -11.39 7.11 28.57
C GLN A 438 -12.25 7.72 29.67
N ARG A 439 -11.60 8.24 30.71
CA ARG A 439 -12.22 8.99 31.79
C ARG A 439 -11.93 10.47 31.61
N LEU A 440 -12.99 11.28 31.48
CA LEU A 440 -12.92 12.73 31.47
C LEU A 440 -13.52 13.27 32.77
N GLN A 441 -12.81 14.15 33.50
CA GLN A 441 -13.31 14.80 34.71
C GLN A 441 -13.22 16.33 34.55
N CYS A 442 -14.36 16.99 34.71
CA CYS A 442 -14.42 18.43 34.69
C CYS A 442 -13.65 19.03 35.88
N LEU A 443 -12.79 20.03 35.64
CA LEU A 443 -12.04 20.72 36.69
C LEU A 443 -12.91 21.69 37.49
N GLY A 444 -14.07 22.11 36.96
CA GLY A 444 -15.01 23.01 37.67
C GLY A 444 -15.98 22.28 38.58
N CYS A 445 -16.78 21.34 38.05
CA CYS A 445 -17.82 20.63 38.84
C CYS A 445 -17.40 19.26 39.33
N HIS A 446 -16.23 18.75 38.92
CA HIS A 446 -15.66 17.42 39.25
C HIS A 446 -16.49 16.20 38.79
N LYS A 447 -17.55 16.40 38.01
CA LYS A 447 -18.31 15.33 37.40
C LYS A 447 -17.47 14.63 36.32
N VAL A 448 -17.77 13.34 36.11
CA VAL A 448 -16.98 12.47 35.21
C VAL A 448 -17.81 11.96 34.06
N ARG A 449 -17.16 11.72 32.93
CA ARG A 449 -17.71 10.98 31.78
C ARG A 449 -16.77 9.84 31.45
N TYR A 450 -17.33 8.68 31.20
CA TYR A 450 -16.62 7.51 30.71
C TYR A 450 -17.06 7.20 29.29
N SER A 451 -16.11 7.01 28.41
CA SER A 451 -16.34 6.52 27.03
C SER A 451 -15.47 5.31 26.76
N SER A 452 -16.00 4.30 26.09
CA SER A 452 -15.27 3.09 25.74
C SER A 452 -15.17 2.97 24.22
N THR A 453 -13.96 2.67 23.72
CA THR A 453 -13.68 2.55 22.28
C THR A 453 -12.93 1.25 22.04
N GLU A 454 -13.39 0.47 21.07
CA GLU A 454 -12.67 -0.71 20.61
C GLU A 454 -11.47 -0.31 19.78
N GLN A 455 -10.33 -0.94 20.03
CA GLN A 455 -9.06 -0.73 19.37
C GLN A 455 -8.43 -2.09 19.02
N ASP A 456 -7.50 -2.09 18.08
CA ASP A 456 -6.68 -3.25 17.71
C ASP A 456 -5.17 -2.97 17.81
N ASN A 457 -4.82 -1.78 18.22
CA ASN A 457 -3.45 -1.31 18.39
C ASN A 457 -3.38 -0.08 19.29
N ILE A 458 -2.17 0.28 19.74
CA ILE A 458 -1.92 1.54 20.46
C ILE A 458 -0.73 2.28 19.87
N PHE A 459 -0.82 3.62 19.92
CA PHE A 459 0.28 4.53 19.64
C PHE A 459 0.86 5.03 20.95
N LEU A 460 2.14 4.84 21.16
CA LEU A 460 2.84 5.31 22.34
C LEU A 460 3.79 6.47 21.96
N ASP A 461 3.56 7.62 22.54
CA ASP A 461 4.51 8.73 22.46
C ASP A 461 5.73 8.41 23.33
N VAL A 462 6.91 8.69 22.79
CA VAL A 462 8.17 8.41 23.47
C VAL A 462 8.58 9.68 24.25
N PRO A 463 8.65 9.63 25.57
CA PRO A 463 9.15 10.77 26.36
C PRO A 463 10.60 11.07 26.04
N LEU A 464 10.88 12.34 25.65
CA LEU A 464 12.17 12.74 25.12
C LEU A 464 13.00 13.44 26.19
N GLU A 465 14.14 12.86 26.55
CA GLU A 465 15.18 13.49 27.37
C GLU A 465 16.46 13.60 26.56
N LYS A 466 16.85 14.85 26.21
CA LYS A 466 18.07 15.11 25.45
C LYS A 466 19.31 14.93 26.34
N LEU A 467 20.28 14.20 25.82
CA LEU A 467 21.61 14.15 26.42
C LEU A 467 22.42 15.41 26.07
N PRO A 468 23.37 15.83 26.93
CA PRO A 468 24.28 16.91 26.58
C PRO A 468 25.08 16.53 25.31
N ALA A 469 25.01 17.38 24.28
CA ALA A 469 25.79 17.23 23.05
C ALA A 469 26.69 18.43 22.84
N GLU A 470 27.81 18.26 22.14
CA GLU A 470 28.69 19.36 21.73
C GLU A 470 28.06 20.15 20.58
N GLU A 471 28.45 21.43 20.43
CA GLU A 471 27.93 22.28 19.36
C GLU A 471 28.24 21.67 17.97
N GLY A 472 27.21 21.30 17.22
CA GLY A 472 27.33 20.69 15.86
C GLY A 472 27.14 19.17 15.83
N GLU A 473 26.95 18.49 16.96
CA GLU A 473 26.55 17.07 16.96
C GLU A 473 25.02 16.92 16.88
N GLU A 474 24.57 15.85 16.22
CA GLU A 474 23.16 15.47 16.22
C GLU A 474 22.67 15.19 17.66
N PRO A 475 21.43 15.60 18.00
CA PRO A 475 20.93 15.43 19.36
C PRO A 475 20.80 13.94 19.70
N LYS A 476 21.46 13.50 20.76
CA LYS A 476 21.34 12.16 21.32
C LYS A 476 20.29 12.17 22.44
N TYR A 477 19.55 11.08 22.52
CA TYR A 477 18.48 10.93 23.51
C TYR A 477 18.80 9.80 24.48
N LYS A 478 18.31 9.94 25.71
CA LYS A 478 18.39 8.88 26.71
C LYS A 478 17.49 7.71 26.30
N PRO A 479 17.94 6.45 26.44
CA PRO A 479 17.07 5.30 26.26
C PRO A 479 15.84 5.36 27.17
N VAL A 480 14.69 5.00 26.61
CA VAL A 480 13.38 5.01 27.28
C VAL A 480 12.86 3.58 27.35
N THR A 481 12.21 3.19 28.44
CA THR A 481 11.58 1.87 28.55
C THR A 481 10.18 1.88 27.97
N LEU A 482 9.70 0.72 27.50
CA LEU A 482 8.31 0.56 27.09
C LEU A 482 7.33 0.93 28.20
N LYS A 483 7.70 0.67 29.46
CA LYS A 483 6.90 1.05 30.62
C LYS A 483 6.74 2.57 30.73
N GLU A 484 7.80 3.35 30.57
CA GLU A 484 7.73 4.82 30.60
C GLU A 484 6.82 5.37 29.47
N CYS A 485 6.81 4.72 28.30
CA CYS A 485 5.88 5.09 27.22
C CYS A 485 4.42 4.76 27.57
N LEU A 486 4.16 3.61 28.21
CA LEU A 486 2.84 3.23 28.71
C LEU A 486 2.36 4.12 29.84
N ASP A 487 3.24 4.48 30.78
CA ASP A 487 2.96 5.42 31.87
C ASP A 487 2.57 6.80 31.32
N THR A 488 3.23 7.24 30.24
CA THR A 488 2.87 8.49 29.55
C THR A 488 1.51 8.38 28.87
N PHE A 489 1.25 7.30 28.14
CA PHE A 489 -0.01 7.05 27.44
C PHE A 489 -1.22 6.97 28.38
N THR A 490 -1.05 6.33 29.54
CA THR A 490 -2.11 6.15 30.54
C THR A 490 -2.13 7.25 31.58
N GLY A 491 -1.21 8.20 31.46
CA GLY A 491 -1.11 9.36 32.36
C GLY A 491 -2.35 10.27 32.29
N VAL A 492 -2.50 11.08 33.33
CA VAL A 492 -3.57 12.09 33.37
C VAL A 492 -3.09 13.34 32.64
N GLU A 493 -3.79 13.73 31.59
CA GLU A 493 -3.54 14.93 30.82
C GLU A 493 -4.64 15.98 31.03
N LYS A 494 -4.29 17.25 30.94
CA LYS A 494 -5.27 18.35 30.95
C LYS A 494 -5.66 18.69 29.51
N VAL A 495 -6.98 18.72 29.24
CA VAL A 495 -7.55 19.10 27.94
C VAL A 495 -8.44 20.34 28.08
N GLU A 496 -8.34 21.22 27.10
CA GLU A 496 -9.13 22.48 27.09
C GLU A 496 -10.49 22.23 26.45
N LEU A 497 -11.48 21.96 27.29
CA LEU A 497 -12.88 21.77 26.90
C LEU A 497 -13.78 22.58 27.81
N THR A 498 -14.89 23.07 27.27
CA THR A 498 -15.93 23.73 28.06
C THR A 498 -16.92 22.70 28.59
N CYS A 499 -17.21 22.69 29.87
CA CYS A 499 -18.18 21.76 30.45
C CYS A 499 -19.60 22.13 30.06
N SER A 500 -20.35 21.20 29.48
CA SER A 500 -21.76 21.38 29.09
C SER A 500 -22.71 21.48 30.28
N ASP A 501 -22.35 20.94 31.45
CA ASP A 501 -23.19 20.91 32.65
C ASP A 501 -23.00 22.17 33.49
N CYS A 502 -21.77 22.59 33.81
CA CYS A 502 -21.50 23.74 34.68
C CYS A 502 -20.99 24.97 33.94
N GLY A 503 -20.73 24.92 32.65
CA GLY A 503 -20.22 26.04 31.85
C GLY A 503 -18.77 26.44 32.12
N SER A 504 -18.03 25.71 32.98
CA SER A 504 -16.64 26.00 33.28
C SER A 504 -15.76 25.83 32.03
N LYS A 505 -14.80 26.75 31.85
CA LYS A 505 -13.74 26.74 30.83
C LYS A 505 -12.37 26.33 31.38
N ASP A 506 -12.32 25.88 32.64
CA ASP A 506 -11.07 25.46 33.29
C ASP A 506 -10.48 24.19 32.65
N GLY A 507 -11.27 23.51 31.81
CA GLY A 507 -10.90 22.29 31.09
C GLY A 507 -11.27 21.01 31.85
N PHE A 508 -10.74 19.90 31.34
CA PHE A 508 -10.94 18.56 31.89
C PHE A 508 -9.59 17.91 32.14
N THR A 509 -9.56 16.98 33.07
CA THR A 509 -8.54 15.93 33.09
C THR A 509 -9.03 14.74 32.26
N LYS A 510 -8.16 14.19 31.41
CA LYS A 510 -8.40 13.02 30.57
C LYS A 510 -7.41 11.94 30.94
N GLN A 511 -7.90 10.71 31.07
CA GLN A 511 -7.07 9.52 31.28
C GLN A 511 -7.64 8.37 30.45
N SER A 512 -6.76 7.64 29.75
CA SER A 512 -7.12 6.47 28.96
C SER A 512 -6.51 5.22 29.60
N LEU A 513 -7.32 4.21 29.90
CA LEU A 513 -6.90 2.96 30.51
C LEU A 513 -7.51 1.79 29.75
N PHE A 514 -6.96 0.60 29.93
CA PHE A 514 -7.50 -0.60 29.33
C PHE A 514 -8.75 -1.06 30.10
N LYS A 515 -9.86 -1.23 29.42
CA LYS A 515 -11.05 -1.90 29.96
C LYS A 515 -10.94 -3.40 29.79
N THR A 516 -10.39 -3.82 28.65
CA THR A 516 -10.01 -5.20 28.36
C THR A 516 -8.63 -5.22 27.71
N PHE A 517 -7.91 -6.32 27.83
CA PHE A 517 -6.62 -6.54 27.17
C PHE A 517 -6.80 -7.49 25.98
N PRO A 518 -6.07 -7.28 24.85
CA PRO A 518 -6.04 -8.22 23.75
C PRO A 518 -5.17 -9.44 24.10
N ASP A 519 -5.27 -10.51 23.31
CA ASP A 519 -4.31 -11.62 23.37
C ASP A 519 -2.93 -11.19 22.83
N VAL A 520 -2.91 -10.33 21.81
CA VAL A 520 -1.70 -9.73 21.23
C VAL A 520 -1.85 -8.21 21.17
N LEU A 521 -0.99 -7.49 21.87
CA LEU A 521 -0.97 -6.04 21.87
C LEU A 521 -0.01 -5.52 20.78
N ALA A 522 -0.55 -4.91 19.74
CA ALA A 522 0.22 -4.22 18.72
C ALA A 522 0.54 -2.79 19.16
N VAL A 523 1.82 -2.46 19.23
CA VAL A 523 2.32 -1.17 19.73
C VAL A 523 3.12 -0.46 18.65
N ASN A 524 2.77 0.77 18.35
CA ASN A 524 3.59 1.68 17.57
C ASN A 524 4.23 2.75 18.49
N THR A 525 5.54 2.77 18.56
CA THR A 525 6.28 3.83 19.26
C THR A 525 6.54 4.99 18.32
N ARG A 526 5.89 6.14 18.56
CA ARG A 526 6.06 7.34 17.73
C ARG A 526 7.41 7.99 17.98
N LYS A 527 8.39 7.66 17.14
CA LYS A 527 9.72 8.24 17.15
C LYS A 527 9.86 9.38 16.14
N MET A 528 8.88 10.27 16.11
CA MET A 528 8.87 11.41 15.19
C MET A 528 8.64 12.71 15.95
N ALA A 529 9.30 13.78 15.50
CA ALA A 529 9.04 15.14 15.95
C ALA A 529 8.86 16.05 14.73
N VAL A 530 8.08 17.09 14.89
CA VAL A 530 7.95 18.13 13.87
C VAL A 530 8.85 19.30 14.26
N VAL A 531 9.89 19.53 13.46
CA VAL A 531 10.81 20.65 13.63
C VAL A 531 10.66 21.57 12.42
N ASN A 532 10.29 22.82 12.65
CA ASN A 532 10.02 23.79 11.57
C ASN A 532 9.02 23.27 10.51
N TRP A 533 7.95 22.61 10.95
CA TRP A 533 6.93 21.99 10.10
C TRP A 533 7.43 20.80 9.27
N VAL A 534 8.66 20.33 9.46
CA VAL A 534 9.22 19.14 8.82
C VAL A 534 9.21 17.99 9.83
N PRO A 535 8.57 16.86 9.50
CA PRO A 535 8.66 15.67 10.33
C PRO A 535 10.07 15.10 10.24
N ILE A 536 10.70 14.89 11.38
CA ILE A 536 12.01 14.24 11.50
C ILE A 536 11.91 13.00 12.36
N LYS A 537 12.64 11.96 11.96
CA LYS A 537 12.76 10.74 12.76
C LYS A 537 13.74 10.97 13.89
N LEU A 538 13.35 10.53 15.09
CA LEU A 538 14.17 10.63 16.29
C LEU A 538 14.89 9.31 16.55
N ASP A 539 16.19 9.35 16.74
CA ASP A 539 16.98 8.19 17.16
C ASP A 539 16.94 8.04 18.69
N VAL A 540 15.81 7.51 19.19
CA VAL A 540 15.59 7.24 20.61
C VAL A 540 15.50 5.73 20.82
N PRO A 541 16.42 5.10 21.56
CA PRO A 541 16.29 3.69 21.90
C PRO A 541 15.09 3.47 22.83
N VAL A 542 14.15 2.61 22.41
CA VAL A 542 13.07 2.13 23.28
C VAL A 542 13.39 0.71 23.72
N MET A 543 13.59 0.54 25.04
CA MET A 543 13.94 -0.72 25.64
C MET A 543 12.68 -1.52 25.93
N VAL A 544 12.56 -2.67 25.28
CA VAL A 544 11.47 -3.63 25.51
C VAL A 544 12.00 -4.73 26.42
N PRO A 545 11.25 -5.16 27.45
CA PRO A 545 11.70 -6.24 28.32
C PRO A 545 11.84 -7.57 27.57
N ASP A 546 12.91 -8.32 27.80
CA ASP A 546 13.08 -9.69 27.29
C ASP A 546 12.20 -10.69 28.04
N GLU A 547 11.86 -10.37 29.29
CA GLU A 547 10.98 -11.19 30.12
C GLU A 547 9.53 -10.74 30.05
N SER A 548 8.61 -11.59 30.51
CA SER A 548 7.22 -11.20 30.61
C SER A 548 7.01 -10.04 31.57
N PHE A 549 6.14 -9.10 31.22
CA PHE A 549 5.77 -7.97 32.05
C PHE A 549 4.24 -7.87 32.19
N ALA A 550 3.82 -7.39 33.36
CA ALA A 550 2.41 -7.26 33.70
C ALA A 550 1.86 -5.88 33.31
N LEU A 551 0.65 -5.84 32.77
CA LEU A 551 -0.09 -4.61 32.46
C LEU A 551 -1.24 -4.34 33.47
N ASP A 552 -1.28 -5.05 34.59
CA ASP A 552 -2.36 -4.99 35.58
C ASP A 552 -2.63 -3.56 36.10
N GLU A 553 -1.59 -2.75 36.22
CA GLU A 553 -1.69 -1.36 36.70
C GLU A 553 -2.44 -0.43 35.74
N TYR A 554 -2.56 -0.80 34.47
CA TYR A 554 -3.20 0.01 33.44
C TYR A 554 -4.66 -0.34 33.19
N ILE A 555 -5.25 -1.26 33.99
CA ILE A 555 -6.66 -1.62 33.87
C ILE A 555 -7.57 -0.51 34.44
N SER A 556 -8.62 -0.19 33.68
CA SER A 556 -9.65 0.72 34.17
C SER A 556 -10.46 0.09 35.30
N LYS A 557 -10.73 0.87 36.33
CA LYS A 557 -11.58 0.45 37.46
C LYS A 557 -13.05 0.85 37.25
N GLY A 558 -13.37 1.48 36.09
CA GLY A 558 -14.69 2.01 35.83
C GLY A 558 -15.09 3.17 36.77
N VAL A 559 -16.37 3.41 36.89
CA VAL A 559 -16.92 4.46 37.76
C VAL A 559 -16.57 4.22 39.22
N GLN A 560 -15.93 5.20 39.86
CA GLN A 560 -15.46 5.07 41.23
C GLN A 560 -16.56 5.47 42.25
N PRO A 561 -16.57 4.88 43.48
CA PRO A 561 -17.50 5.29 44.51
C PRO A 561 -17.38 6.78 44.82
N GLY A 562 -18.51 7.52 44.74
CA GLY A 562 -18.59 8.93 45.00
C GLY A 562 -18.39 9.85 43.77
N GLU A 563 -18.16 9.28 42.59
CA GLU A 563 -18.16 10.03 41.35
C GLU A 563 -19.60 10.32 40.88
N GLU A 564 -19.83 11.54 40.45
CA GLU A 564 -21.05 11.98 39.78
C GLU A 564 -20.84 11.99 38.26
N LEU A 565 -21.71 11.30 37.53
CA LEU A 565 -21.61 11.27 36.08
C LEU A 565 -22.08 12.59 35.46
N LEU A 566 -21.38 13.05 34.45
CA LEU A 566 -21.90 14.10 33.58
C LEU A 566 -23.15 13.57 32.87
N PRO A 567 -24.20 14.38 32.70
CA PRO A 567 -25.33 13.98 31.88
C PRO A 567 -24.81 13.63 30.47
N ASP A 568 -25.40 12.57 29.88
CA ASP A 568 -25.15 12.28 28.47
C ASP A 568 -25.47 13.54 27.67
N GLU A 569 -24.55 13.94 26.81
CA GLU A 569 -24.92 14.97 25.84
C GLU A 569 -26.07 14.38 25.05
N PRO A 570 -27.22 15.11 24.95
CA PRO A 570 -28.21 14.71 23.96
C PRO A 570 -27.42 14.52 22.66
N GLU A 571 -27.52 13.35 22.04
CA GLU A 571 -26.92 13.08 20.74
C GLU A 571 -27.06 14.35 19.94
N ALA A 572 -25.94 14.97 19.53
CA ALA A 572 -25.95 16.23 18.86
C ALA A 572 -26.93 16.06 17.70
N GLN A 573 -28.16 16.55 17.88
CA GLN A 573 -29.09 16.63 16.79
C GLN A 573 -28.31 17.36 15.73
N ALA A 574 -28.08 16.71 14.60
CA ALA A 574 -27.41 17.31 13.47
C ALA A 574 -27.95 18.73 13.35
N PRO A 575 -27.10 19.76 13.26
CA PRO A 575 -27.54 21.15 13.37
C PRO A 575 -28.77 21.32 12.50
N ALA A 576 -29.91 21.68 13.12
CA ALA A 576 -31.16 21.81 12.40
C ALA A 576 -30.86 22.71 11.19
N PHE A 577 -31.21 22.23 10.00
CA PHE A 577 -31.03 23.03 8.79
C PHE A 577 -31.68 24.40 9.01
N VAL A 578 -30.91 25.45 8.91
CA VAL A 578 -31.39 26.82 8.95
C VAL A 578 -31.39 27.34 7.53
N ALA A 579 -32.56 27.45 6.95
CA ALA A 579 -32.73 27.98 5.61
C ALA A 579 -32.26 29.46 5.56
N ASP A 580 -31.63 29.84 4.46
CA ASP A 580 -31.30 31.25 4.19
C ASP A 580 -32.58 32.08 4.20
N GLU A 581 -32.67 33.06 5.09
CA GLU A 581 -33.90 33.85 5.31
C GLU A 581 -34.33 34.61 4.06
N ALA A 582 -33.40 35.06 3.22
CA ALA A 582 -33.71 35.83 2.02
C ALA A 582 -34.27 34.91 0.91
N ALA A 583 -33.66 33.77 0.69
CA ALA A 583 -34.12 32.78 -0.27
C ALA A 583 -35.45 32.15 0.16
N LEU A 584 -35.61 31.88 1.47
CA LEU A 584 -36.85 31.35 2.03
C LEU A 584 -38.03 32.35 1.86
N ALA A 585 -37.84 33.64 2.22
CA ALA A 585 -38.85 34.65 2.06
C ALA A 585 -39.26 34.86 0.60
N GLN A 586 -38.34 34.72 -0.33
CA GLN A 586 -38.63 34.77 -1.77
C GLN A 586 -39.53 33.61 -2.23
N LEU A 587 -39.24 32.38 -1.80
CA LEU A 587 -40.03 31.19 -2.14
C LEU A 587 -41.40 31.21 -1.44
N GLU A 588 -41.47 31.60 -0.17
CA GLU A 588 -42.77 31.80 0.53
C GLU A 588 -43.61 32.90 -0.13
N GLY A 589 -42.97 34.00 -0.59
CA GLY A 589 -43.61 35.08 -1.33
C GLY A 589 -44.19 34.60 -2.69
N MET A 590 -43.70 33.55 -3.26
CA MET A 590 -44.23 32.88 -4.46
C MET A 590 -45.37 31.90 -4.14
N GLY A 591 -45.69 31.67 -2.87
CA GLY A 591 -46.77 30.83 -2.39
C GLY A 591 -46.43 29.38 -2.07
N PHE A 592 -45.15 29.02 -1.97
CA PHE A 592 -44.75 27.69 -1.56
C PHE A 592 -44.80 27.51 -0.04
N PRO A 593 -45.34 26.38 0.46
CA PRO A 593 -45.32 26.09 1.91
C PRO A 593 -43.90 25.96 2.46
N ARG A 594 -43.66 26.39 3.71
CA ARG A 594 -42.36 26.40 4.34
C ARG A 594 -41.60 25.04 4.29
N ASN A 595 -42.33 23.95 4.57
CA ASN A 595 -41.72 22.59 4.52
C ASN A 595 -41.12 22.25 3.15
N ARG A 596 -41.80 22.70 2.07
CA ARG A 596 -41.30 22.53 0.71
C ARG A 596 -40.10 23.41 0.42
N CYS A 597 -40.13 24.66 0.90
CA CYS A 597 -39.03 25.61 0.76
C CYS A 597 -37.78 25.11 1.51
N ASP A 598 -37.93 24.60 2.74
CA ASP A 598 -36.82 24.05 3.54
C ASP A 598 -36.19 22.85 2.82
N LYS A 599 -36.98 21.94 2.25
CA LYS A 599 -36.49 20.80 1.46
C LYS A 599 -35.75 21.24 0.20
N ALA A 600 -36.30 22.17 -0.54
CA ALA A 600 -35.68 22.68 -1.76
C ALA A 600 -34.37 23.41 -1.50
N LEU A 601 -34.34 24.28 -0.49
CA LEU A 601 -33.12 24.98 -0.10
C LEU A 601 -32.05 24.01 0.42
N HIS A 602 -32.46 22.99 1.19
CA HIS A 602 -31.52 21.95 1.62
C HIS A 602 -30.94 21.17 0.42
N ALA A 603 -31.75 20.82 -0.57
CA ALA A 603 -31.34 20.07 -1.75
C ALA A 603 -30.44 20.90 -2.71
N THR A 604 -30.61 22.23 -2.73
CA THR A 604 -29.90 23.12 -3.68
C THR A 604 -28.79 23.96 -3.06
N GLY A 605 -28.33 23.59 -1.85
CA GLY A 605 -27.17 24.25 -1.21
C GLY A 605 -27.46 25.57 -0.49
N ASN A 606 -28.71 25.84 -0.15
CA ASN A 606 -29.17 26.90 0.78
C ASN A 606 -28.80 28.35 0.40
N SER A 607 -28.58 28.66 -0.88
CA SER A 607 -28.11 30.00 -1.27
C SER A 607 -28.84 30.62 -2.48
N ASP A 608 -29.53 29.81 -3.31
CA ASP A 608 -30.16 30.28 -4.54
C ASP A 608 -31.64 29.91 -4.60
N ALA A 609 -32.49 30.95 -4.44
CA ALA A 609 -33.94 30.79 -4.52
C ALA A 609 -34.43 30.34 -5.89
N ASN A 610 -33.71 30.63 -6.99
CA ASN A 610 -34.11 30.21 -8.34
C ASN A 610 -33.83 28.73 -8.53
N ALA A 611 -32.68 28.24 -8.11
CA ALA A 611 -32.38 26.81 -8.14
C ALA A 611 -33.35 26.01 -7.25
N ALA A 612 -33.69 26.53 -6.06
CA ALA A 612 -34.68 25.92 -5.19
C ALA A 612 -36.08 25.91 -5.78
N MET A 613 -36.46 26.94 -6.53
CA MET A 613 -37.74 27.01 -7.26
C MET A 613 -37.81 25.97 -8.42
N GLU A 614 -36.75 25.85 -9.20
CA GLU A 614 -36.65 24.81 -10.25
C GLU A 614 -36.78 23.42 -9.65
N TRP A 615 -36.08 23.18 -8.53
CA TRP A 615 -36.17 21.92 -7.79
C TRP A 615 -37.60 21.68 -7.31
N LEU A 616 -38.33 22.68 -6.79
CA LEU A 616 -39.70 22.57 -6.34
C LEU A 616 -40.66 22.20 -7.50
N PHE A 617 -40.47 22.77 -8.67
CA PHE A 617 -41.30 22.43 -9.85
C PHE A 617 -41.06 21.00 -10.33
N ALA A 618 -39.83 20.51 -10.22
CA ALA A 618 -39.49 19.13 -10.60
C ALA A 618 -40.03 18.09 -9.61
N HIS A 619 -40.22 18.46 -8.32
CA HIS A 619 -40.58 17.54 -7.23
C HIS A 619 -41.97 17.82 -6.62
N MET A 620 -42.83 18.57 -7.34
CA MET A 620 -44.18 18.96 -6.83
C MET A 620 -45.12 17.79 -6.57
N ASP A 621 -44.92 16.69 -7.27
CA ASP A 621 -45.77 15.51 -7.20
C ASP A 621 -45.18 14.41 -6.29
N ASP A 622 -44.04 14.67 -5.63
CA ASP A 622 -43.42 13.72 -4.72
C ASP A 622 -44.32 13.46 -3.49
N PRO A 623 -44.55 12.20 -3.13
CA PRO A 623 -45.53 11.84 -2.09
C PRO A 623 -45.16 12.35 -0.69
N ASP A 624 -43.91 12.71 -0.44
CA ASP A 624 -43.42 13.22 0.83
C ASP A 624 -43.07 14.72 0.82
N ILE A 625 -43.33 15.44 -0.26
CA ILE A 625 -42.93 16.85 -0.42
C ILE A 625 -43.42 17.77 0.73
N ASP A 626 -44.61 17.48 1.28
CA ASP A 626 -45.22 18.21 2.37
C ASP A 626 -44.77 17.76 3.78
N ALA A 627 -44.03 16.64 3.89
CA ALA A 627 -43.51 16.17 5.16
C ALA A 627 -42.40 17.11 5.69
N PRO A 628 -42.26 17.26 7.01
CA PRO A 628 -41.15 18.02 7.58
C PRO A 628 -39.78 17.50 7.12
N LEU A 629 -38.81 18.40 6.92
CA LEU A 629 -37.43 18.02 6.59
C LEU A 629 -36.84 17.23 7.77
N VAL A 630 -36.61 15.94 7.58
CA VAL A 630 -35.92 15.08 8.55
C VAL A 630 -34.45 14.96 8.11
N ILE A 631 -33.54 15.66 8.79
CA ILE A 631 -32.12 15.51 8.58
C ILE A 631 -31.66 14.32 9.41
N SER A 632 -31.64 13.12 8.78
CA SER A 632 -31.03 11.95 9.37
C SER A 632 -29.52 12.16 9.37
N GLY A 633 -28.93 12.33 10.54
CA GLY A 633 -27.48 12.40 10.70
C GLY A 633 -26.85 11.09 10.27
N GLY A 634 -26.06 11.12 9.20
CA GLY A 634 -25.03 10.18 8.82
C GLY A 634 -25.44 8.74 8.57
N SER A 635 -25.80 8.46 7.37
CA SER A 635 -25.36 7.43 6.43
C SER A 635 -26.26 7.56 5.20
N GLY A 636 -25.65 7.86 4.05
CA GLY A 636 -26.38 8.02 2.81
C GLY A 636 -27.24 6.80 2.54
N GLY A 637 -28.55 6.95 2.74
CA GLY A 637 -29.52 6.05 2.15
C GLY A 637 -29.34 6.10 0.66
N ALA A 638 -28.97 4.98 0.06
CA ALA A 638 -28.89 4.83 -1.37
C ALA A 638 -30.26 5.17 -1.97
N ALA A 639 -30.37 6.32 -2.64
CA ALA A 639 -31.37 6.47 -3.66
C ALA A 639 -31.12 5.34 -4.67
N GLU A 640 -32.05 4.44 -4.86
CA GLU A 640 -31.96 3.45 -5.92
C GLU A 640 -31.70 4.22 -7.21
N ALA A 641 -30.57 3.90 -7.85
CA ALA A 641 -30.17 4.58 -9.07
C ALA A 641 -31.27 4.37 -10.10
N ASP A 642 -31.77 5.49 -10.65
CA ASP A 642 -32.85 5.55 -11.59
C ASP A 642 -32.65 4.55 -12.76
N PRO A 643 -33.54 3.59 -12.97
CA PRO A 643 -33.42 2.57 -14.02
C PRO A 643 -33.18 3.15 -15.40
N GLU A 644 -33.80 4.31 -15.74
CA GLU A 644 -33.61 4.97 -17.03
C GLU A 644 -32.20 5.49 -17.22
N LYS A 645 -31.58 6.03 -16.15
CA LYS A 645 -30.20 6.51 -16.18
C LYS A 645 -29.21 5.34 -16.30
N ILE A 646 -29.52 4.22 -15.68
CA ILE A 646 -28.71 2.99 -15.81
C ILE A 646 -28.77 2.47 -17.25
N GLU A 647 -29.97 2.47 -17.87
CA GLU A 647 -30.16 2.03 -19.25
C GLU A 647 -29.45 2.98 -20.24
N MET A 648 -29.46 4.28 -19.97
CA MET A 648 -28.73 5.28 -20.76
C MET A 648 -27.22 5.06 -20.73
N LEU A 649 -26.62 4.81 -19.55
CA LEU A 649 -25.22 4.47 -19.41
C LEU A 649 -24.90 3.09 -20.01
N GLY A 650 -25.85 2.15 -19.94
CA GLY A 650 -25.77 0.84 -20.58
C GLY A 650 -25.71 0.93 -22.11
N ALA A 651 -26.48 1.85 -22.71
CA ALA A 651 -26.43 2.11 -24.15
C ALA A 651 -25.07 2.68 -24.61
N MET A 652 -24.32 3.29 -23.71
CA MET A 652 -22.95 3.78 -23.95
C MET A 652 -21.88 2.69 -23.74
N GLY A 653 -22.26 1.46 -23.36
CA GLY A 653 -21.37 0.31 -23.24
C GLY A 653 -20.91 -0.02 -21.83
N PHE A 654 -21.43 0.65 -20.80
CA PHE A 654 -21.07 0.39 -19.40
C PHE A 654 -22.01 -0.65 -18.77
N GLY A 655 -21.46 -1.56 -17.97
CA GLY A 655 -22.23 -2.59 -17.29
C GLY A 655 -23.19 -2.00 -16.23
N PRO A 656 -24.38 -2.63 -15.97
CA PRO A 656 -25.32 -2.14 -14.97
C PRO A 656 -24.73 -1.93 -13.57
N PRO A 657 -23.80 -2.76 -13.06
CA PRO A 657 -23.12 -2.50 -11.78
C PRO A 657 -22.26 -1.25 -11.82
N GLN A 658 -21.50 -1.05 -12.89
CA GLN A 658 -20.65 0.14 -13.09
C GLN A 658 -21.49 1.42 -13.19
N ALA A 659 -22.58 1.38 -13.94
CA ALA A 659 -23.52 2.49 -14.08
C ALA A 659 -24.15 2.89 -12.72
N LYS A 660 -24.59 1.91 -11.93
CA LYS A 660 -25.11 2.14 -10.58
C LYS A 660 -24.08 2.81 -9.67
N LYS A 661 -22.84 2.32 -9.66
CA LYS A 661 -21.77 2.87 -8.83
C LYS A 661 -21.45 4.31 -9.26
N ALA A 662 -21.26 4.55 -10.56
CA ALA A 662 -20.99 5.87 -11.07
C ALA A 662 -22.09 6.88 -10.73
N LEU A 663 -23.36 6.50 -10.88
CA LEU A 663 -24.50 7.35 -10.49
C LEU A 663 -24.53 7.62 -8.99
N LYS A 664 -24.16 6.65 -8.15
CA LYS A 664 -24.05 6.84 -6.69
C LYS A 664 -22.94 7.84 -6.34
N GLU A 665 -21.76 7.67 -6.90
CA GLU A 665 -20.58 8.52 -6.65
C GLU A 665 -20.76 9.96 -7.17
N THR A 666 -21.60 10.13 -8.20
CA THR A 666 -21.86 11.44 -8.81
C THR A 666 -23.20 12.06 -8.42
N GLY A 667 -23.88 11.48 -7.43
CA GLY A 667 -25.16 12.00 -6.92
C GLY A 667 -26.32 11.89 -7.94
N GLY A 668 -26.26 10.92 -8.86
CA GLY A 668 -27.29 10.66 -9.87
C GLY A 668 -27.18 11.52 -11.15
N ASP A 669 -26.10 12.25 -11.31
CA ASP A 669 -25.81 13.05 -12.51
C ASP A 669 -25.18 12.17 -13.60
N VAL A 670 -25.85 12.06 -14.77
CA VAL A 670 -25.42 11.17 -15.86
C VAL A 670 -24.16 11.66 -16.56
N GLU A 671 -24.01 12.98 -16.77
CA GLU A 671 -22.81 13.52 -17.45
C GLU A 671 -21.57 13.32 -16.60
N ARG A 672 -21.65 13.59 -15.31
CA ARG A 672 -20.57 13.33 -14.34
C ARG A 672 -20.32 11.83 -14.16
N ALA A 673 -21.36 11.00 -14.22
CA ALA A 673 -21.21 9.55 -14.15
C ALA A 673 -20.45 9.00 -15.37
N VAL A 674 -20.69 9.55 -16.57
CA VAL A 674 -19.93 9.22 -17.76
C VAL A 674 -18.45 9.61 -17.60
N GLU A 675 -18.17 10.82 -17.13
CA GLU A 675 -16.81 11.28 -16.86
C GLU A 675 -16.12 10.43 -15.79
N TRP A 676 -16.84 10.09 -14.73
CA TRP A 676 -16.37 9.18 -13.69
C TRP A 676 -16.02 7.78 -14.24
N LEU A 677 -16.88 7.21 -15.09
CA LEU A 677 -16.67 5.91 -15.72
C LEU A 677 -15.45 5.89 -16.66
N PHE A 678 -15.22 6.94 -17.40
CA PHE A 678 -14.04 7.06 -18.25
C PHE A 678 -12.75 7.25 -17.44
N SER A 679 -12.81 7.89 -16.28
CA SER A 679 -11.67 8.03 -15.38
C SER A 679 -11.41 6.77 -14.54
N HIS A 680 -12.39 5.84 -14.46
CA HIS A 680 -12.28 4.58 -13.71
C HIS A 680 -12.59 3.34 -14.60
N PRO A 681 -11.86 3.12 -15.69
CA PRO A 681 -12.19 2.08 -16.68
C PRO A 681 -12.09 0.65 -16.11
N ASP A 682 -11.31 0.44 -15.05
CA ASP A 682 -11.10 -0.86 -14.42
C ASP A 682 -12.10 -1.15 -13.28
N ASP A 683 -12.96 -0.20 -12.93
CA ASP A 683 -13.96 -0.39 -11.88
C ASP A 683 -15.12 -1.25 -12.39
N GLN A 684 -15.29 -2.43 -11.83
CA GLN A 684 -16.35 -3.37 -12.21
C GLN A 684 -17.72 -3.04 -11.60
N GLY A 685 -17.85 -1.91 -10.89
CA GLY A 685 -19.11 -1.47 -10.28
C GLY A 685 -19.51 -2.29 -9.04
N LEU A 686 -18.59 -3.02 -8.43
CA LEU A 686 -18.84 -3.70 -7.18
C LEU A 686 -18.92 -2.65 -6.07
N PHE A 687 -20.07 -2.59 -5.41
CA PHE A 687 -20.22 -1.80 -4.20
C PHE A 687 -19.57 -2.57 -3.03
N ASP A 688 -18.83 -1.87 -2.18
CA ASP A 688 -18.40 -2.43 -0.89
C ASP A 688 -19.60 -2.74 0.05
N ASP A 689 -20.83 -2.41 -0.36
CA ASP A 689 -22.07 -2.51 0.42
C ASP A 689 -23.04 -3.64 -0.01
N ASP A 690 -22.71 -4.47 -0.99
CA ASP A 690 -23.60 -5.59 -1.37
C ASP A 690 -23.44 -6.83 -0.46
N SER A 691 -23.13 -6.65 0.82
CA SER A 691 -23.45 -7.63 1.87
C SER A 691 -24.71 -7.22 2.62
N ALA A 692 -25.84 -7.18 1.94
CA ALA A 692 -27.12 -7.33 2.62
C ALA A 692 -27.21 -8.76 3.17
N ALA A 693 -26.39 -9.05 4.18
CA ALA A 693 -26.61 -10.17 5.08
C ALA A 693 -27.95 -9.89 5.79
N ALA A 694 -28.91 -10.79 5.56
CA ALA A 694 -30.12 -10.88 6.31
C ALA A 694 -29.84 -10.58 7.78
N THR A 695 -30.57 -9.62 8.35
CA THR A 695 -30.62 -9.32 9.77
C THR A 695 -31.02 -10.58 10.56
N ALA A 696 -30.02 -11.37 10.91
CA ALA A 696 -30.11 -12.23 12.08
C ALA A 696 -30.09 -11.31 13.31
N PRO A 697 -30.90 -11.56 14.36
CA PRO A 697 -30.89 -10.74 15.56
C PRO A 697 -29.45 -10.75 16.11
N ALA A 698 -28.91 -9.56 16.35
CA ALA A 698 -27.58 -9.39 16.93
C ALA A 698 -27.53 -10.15 18.26
N VAL A 699 -26.80 -11.25 18.28
CA VAL A 699 -26.34 -11.85 19.52
C VAL A 699 -25.44 -10.78 20.16
N PRO A 700 -25.59 -10.44 21.45
CA PRO A 700 -24.71 -9.51 22.12
C PRO A 700 -23.28 -10.02 21.93
N SER A 701 -22.48 -9.33 21.14
CA SER A 701 -21.06 -9.68 20.97
C SER A 701 -20.39 -9.50 22.32
N GLU A 702 -19.71 -10.52 22.81
CA GLU A 702 -18.84 -10.39 23.98
C GLU A 702 -17.86 -9.22 23.73
N PRO A 703 -17.58 -8.41 24.76
CA PRO A 703 -16.66 -7.29 24.62
C PRO A 703 -15.30 -7.80 24.12
N ALA A 704 -14.70 -7.10 23.16
CA ALA A 704 -13.41 -7.46 22.60
C ALA A 704 -12.33 -7.52 23.70
N GLY A 705 -11.50 -8.56 23.69
CA GLY A 705 -10.45 -8.80 24.68
C GLY A 705 -10.91 -9.38 26.00
N SER A 706 -10.00 -9.48 26.97
CA SER A 706 -10.23 -10.05 28.29
C SER A 706 -9.92 -9.04 29.41
N SER A 707 -10.73 -9.02 30.45
CA SER A 707 -10.47 -8.29 31.70
C SER A 707 -9.83 -9.16 32.80
N THR A 708 -9.43 -10.39 32.45
CA THR A 708 -8.85 -11.33 33.40
C THR A 708 -7.45 -10.90 33.82
N LEU A 709 -7.17 -10.88 35.12
CA LEU A 709 -5.85 -10.59 35.69
C LEU A 709 -5.24 -11.86 36.32
N PRO A 710 -3.90 -11.99 36.34
CA PRO A 710 -2.90 -11.05 35.84
C PRO A 710 -2.79 -11.03 34.32
N ALA A 711 -2.64 -9.84 33.74
CA ALA A 711 -2.40 -9.62 32.32
C ALA A 711 -0.88 -9.56 32.05
N ASN A 712 -0.30 -10.72 31.77
CA ASN A 712 1.14 -10.84 31.49
C ASN A 712 1.38 -10.93 29.98
N PHE A 713 2.26 -10.08 29.48
CA PHE A 713 2.66 -10.03 28.08
C PHE A 713 4.14 -10.36 27.92
N GLN A 714 4.48 -10.96 26.81
CA GLN A 714 5.86 -11.22 26.39
C GLN A 714 6.06 -10.73 24.96
N LEU A 715 7.25 -10.21 24.66
CA LEU A 715 7.59 -9.80 23.33
C LEU A 715 7.56 -10.98 22.35
N GLN A 716 6.75 -10.87 21.28
CA GLN A 716 6.64 -11.88 20.22
C GLN A 716 7.48 -11.49 18.99
N SER A 717 7.34 -10.27 18.51
CA SER A 717 8.04 -9.78 17.33
C SER A 717 8.23 -8.27 17.35
N ILE A 718 9.24 -7.80 16.63
CA ILE A 718 9.53 -6.37 16.44
C ILE A 718 9.78 -6.12 14.96
N ALA A 719 9.06 -5.17 14.39
CA ALA A 719 9.39 -4.57 13.11
C ALA A 719 10.19 -3.28 13.36
N CYS A 720 11.43 -3.22 12.84
CA CYS A 720 12.31 -2.09 13.03
C CYS A 720 12.67 -1.46 11.69
N HIS A 721 12.62 -0.13 11.62
CA HIS A 721 13.15 0.63 10.52
C HIS A 721 14.56 1.15 10.82
N LYS A 722 15.54 0.73 10.00
CA LYS A 722 16.91 1.25 10.03
C LYS A 722 17.09 2.25 8.88
N GLY A 723 17.28 3.52 9.18
CA GLY A 723 17.49 4.57 8.18
C GLY A 723 17.02 5.93 8.67
N THR A 724 17.30 6.94 7.87
CA THR A 724 16.94 8.35 8.15
C THR A 724 15.64 8.78 7.48
N SER A 725 15.09 7.99 6.55
CA SER A 725 13.80 8.30 5.91
C SER A 725 12.65 8.18 6.90
N ILE A 726 11.60 8.97 6.69
CA ILE A 726 10.40 9.01 7.54
C ILE A 726 9.54 7.77 7.31
N HIS A 727 9.58 7.23 6.10
CA HIS A 727 8.81 6.04 5.73
C HIS A 727 9.59 4.78 6.12
N ALA A 728 8.90 3.88 6.80
CA ALA A 728 9.45 2.60 7.21
C ALA A 728 9.64 1.70 5.98
N GLY A 729 10.89 1.44 5.66
CA GLY A 729 11.28 0.44 4.67
C GLY A 729 11.92 -0.74 5.34
#